data_1e038be9036ae0b63a4962fc929e27d2
#
_entry.id   1e038be9036ae0b63a4962fc929e27d2
#
_cell.length_a   1.000
_cell.length_b   1.000
_cell.length_c   1.000
_cell.angle_alpha   90.00
_cell.angle_beta   90.00
_cell.angle_gamma   90.00
#
_symmetry.space_group_name_H-M   'P 1'
#
loop_
_entity.id
_entity.type
_entity.pdbx_description
1 polymer ?
#
loop_
_entity_poly.entity_id
_entity_poly.type
_entity_poly.pdbx_seq_one_letter_code
_entity_poly.pdbx_strand_id
1 'polypeptide(L)'
;MRKIIKLMENWMFYSHDGSAVKLNLPHTWNEKDGQDGGNDYWRGTCKYTKTLSKPKFNKEKELVYLQFHGVNASAKVILNGKEVCSHEGGYSTFRVDVTDVLNEENVLIVEVDNSVNDRIYPQKADFTFYGGIYRDVEFLIVNKDHFELDYYNGPGIKYTTEVKDKDAMIRVWTYTKSDANIFVQLHDAKGRLLARKEGKKVEFLVEDVHLWDGLDDPYLYTIKAFLEKDGEILDEIGCNCGVRTFEFSPKDGFHLNGRSYPLHGVSRHQDFKGIGNAISKEHHDRDMALIKEVGANTIRLAHYQHDQYFYDLCDREGMIVWAEISYISEHLATGNENTISQMKELIIQNYNHPCIVVWGVSNEITISGARLKKQMLENHRVLNDLCHEMDPTRPTTLACYAMCPHWHPVAHITDLVGWNLYLGWYVPGFFLNDWWIKFFHFLYPNRCLCYSEYGAEGMPNLHSKKPKRGDNSEEYHSKYHEYMLECFKRHPYMWAHYYWNMFDFAADARNQGGEPGMNHKGLITFDRKTKKDAFYLYKAYWNKKDKFVYLAGKRYEYRSAAKQTITVYSNLNEVSLYHNGKLVGTKKGESVFKFDIVLEKENKLEVKAGKYKDSCVIYKVEQERPEYKVAKVDSSNWM
;
A
#
# COMPACT_ATOMS: atom_id res chain seq x y z
N MET A 1 -0.67 -31.48 13.03
CA MET A 1 -0.13 -30.15 12.65
C MET A 1 -0.47 -29.85 11.20
N ARG A 2 -0.75 -28.59 10.90
CA ARG A 2 -1.08 -28.14 9.53
C ARG A 2 0.05 -28.44 8.55
N LYS A 3 -0.31 -28.93 7.35
CA LYS A 3 0.64 -29.14 6.25
C LYS A 3 0.22 -28.27 5.08
N ILE A 4 1.16 -27.56 4.49
CA ILE A 4 0.94 -26.70 3.33
C ILE A 4 1.66 -27.31 2.12
N ILE A 5 0.95 -27.47 1.01
CA ILE A 5 1.51 -27.95 -0.25
C ILE A 5 1.24 -26.89 -1.31
N LYS A 6 2.29 -26.23 -1.77
CA LYS A 6 2.19 -25.19 -2.82
C LYS A 6 1.81 -25.78 -4.17
N LEU A 7 0.91 -25.11 -4.85
CA LEU A 7 0.39 -25.48 -6.16
C LEU A 7 0.74 -24.43 -7.23
N MET A 8 1.98 -23.95 -7.21
CA MET A 8 2.41 -22.81 -8.02
C MET A 8 2.84 -23.17 -9.45
N GLU A 9 3.29 -24.40 -9.68
CA GLU A 9 3.92 -24.79 -10.93
C GLU A 9 2.98 -25.54 -11.86
N ASN A 10 3.30 -25.54 -13.19
CA ASN A 10 2.68 -26.38 -14.19
C ASN A 10 1.15 -26.18 -14.34
N TRP A 11 0.70 -24.96 -14.45
CA TRP A 11 -0.67 -24.62 -14.82
C TRP A 11 -0.80 -24.47 -16.34
N MET A 12 -1.97 -24.83 -16.89
CA MET A 12 -2.37 -24.47 -18.25
C MET A 12 -3.31 -23.26 -18.15
N PHE A 13 -2.92 -22.17 -18.76
CA PHE A 13 -3.72 -20.97 -18.92
C PHE A 13 -4.35 -20.95 -20.29
N TYR A 14 -5.64 -20.69 -20.37
CA TYR A 14 -6.41 -20.51 -21.59
C TYR A 14 -6.88 -19.07 -21.66
N SER A 15 -6.39 -18.34 -22.64
CA SER A 15 -6.77 -16.96 -22.90
C SER A 15 -8.11 -16.88 -23.62
N HIS A 16 -8.65 -15.67 -23.70
CA HIS A 16 -9.91 -15.35 -24.40
C HIS A 16 -9.88 -15.66 -25.91
N ASP A 17 -8.71 -15.58 -26.54
CA ASP A 17 -8.52 -15.90 -27.97
C ASP A 17 -8.42 -17.40 -28.27
N GLY A 18 -8.57 -18.25 -27.25
CA GLY A 18 -8.46 -19.70 -27.33
C GLY A 18 -7.02 -20.23 -27.29
N SER A 19 -6.02 -19.36 -27.17
CA SER A 19 -4.63 -19.81 -26.97
C SER A 19 -4.46 -20.49 -25.61
N ALA A 20 -3.54 -21.46 -25.55
CA ALA A 20 -3.23 -22.20 -24.35
C ALA A 20 -1.73 -22.17 -24.08
N VAL A 21 -1.35 -21.76 -22.86
CA VAL A 21 0.06 -21.63 -22.47
C VAL A 21 0.29 -22.34 -21.14
N LYS A 22 1.38 -23.09 -21.05
CA LYS A 22 1.84 -23.65 -19.77
C LYS A 22 2.65 -22.60 -19.02
N LEU A 23 2.29 -22.36 -17.78
CA LEU A 23 2.92 -21.33 -16.94
C LEU A 23 2.97 -21.73 -15.46
N ASN A 24 3.66 -20.91 -14.67
CA ASN A 24 3.69 -20.98 -13.22
C ASN A 24 2.97 -19.75 -12.64
N LEU A 25 2.39 -19.90 -11.44
CA LEU A 25 1.86 -18.79 -10.67
C LEU A 25 2.99 -18.11 -9.86
N PRO A 26 2.83 -16.84 -9.47
CA PRO A 26 1.69 -15.96 -9.76
C PRO A 26 1.65 -15.51 -11.21
N HIS A 27 0.45 -15.21 -11.73
CA HIS A 27 0.26 -14.80 -13.13
C HIS A 27 -0.88 -13.81 -13.29
N THR A 28 -0.69 -12.83 -14.17
CA THR A 28 -1.76 -11.99 -14.74
C THR A 28 -1.66 -11.99 -16.25
N TRP A 29 -2.79 -12.04 -16.93
CA TRP A 29 -2.78 -11.93 -18.41
C TRP A 29 -2.64 -10.49 -18.90
N ASN A 30 -2.79 -9.50 -18.00
CA ASN A 30 -2.63 -8.08 -18.32
C ASN A 30 -1.20 -7.54 -18.03
N GLU A 31 -0.19 -8.41 -18.02
CA GLU A 31 1.19 -7.98 -17.72
C GLU A 31 1.79 -7.03 -18.78
N LYS A 32 1.24 -7.04 -20.00
CA LYS A 32 1.68 -6.21 -21.13
C LYS A 32 0.60 -5.20 -21.51
N ASP A 33 -0.55 -5.68 -21.99
CA ASP A 33 -1.67 -4.87 -22.45
C ASP A 33 -2.25 -3.93 -21.38
N GLY A 34 -2.08 -4.24 -20.10
CA GLY A 34 -2.47 -3.37 -19.00
C GLY A 34 -1.45 -2.30 -18.63
N GLN A 35 -0.37 -2.16 -19.38
CA GLN A 35 0.75 -1.25 -19.10
C GLN A 35 1.23 -0.42 -20.30
N ASP A 36 0.64 -0.59 -21.49
CA ASP A 36 1.10 0.04 -22.75
C ASP A 36 0.20 1.19 -23.22
N GLY A 37 -0.90 1.43 -22.51
CA GLY A 37 -1.84 2.50 -22.81
C GLY A 37 -2.88 2.10 -23.86
N GLY A 38 -3.84 3.00 -24.09
CA GLY A 38 -4.91 2.75 -25.04
C GLY A 38 -6.27 2.58 -24.39
N ASN A 39 -6.31 2.18 -23.10
CA ASN A 39 -7.54 1.82 -22.37
C ASN A 39 -8.26 0.65 -23.04
N ASP A 40 -7.52 -0.30 -23.55
CA ASP A 40 -8.03 -1.41 -24.36
C ASP A 40 -7.56 -2.79 -23.87
N TYR A 41 -6.91 -2.87 -22.70
CA TYR A 41 -6.51 -4.14 -22.12
C TYR A 41 -7.71 -5.08 -21.91
N TRP A 42 -7.45 -6.37 -22.13
CA TRP A 42 -8.53 -7.35 -22.04
C TRP A 42 -9.11 -7.48 -20.64
N ARG A 43 -10.42 -7.28 -20.53
CA ARG A 43 -11.23 -7.56 -19.36
C ARG A 43 -12.33 -8.56 -19.70
N GLY A 44 -12.30 -9.71 -19.04
CA GLY A 44 -13.24 -10.80 -19.29
C GLY A 44 -12.81 -12.07 -18.58
N THR A 45 -13.42 -13.20 -18.99
CA THR A 45 -13.16 -14.50 -18.37
C THR A 45 -12.02 -15.22 -19.06
N CYS A 46 -11.04 -15.67 -18.27
CA CYS A 46 -9.98 -16.60 -18.67
C CYS A 46 -10.00 -17.84 -17.77
N LYS A 47 -9.35 -18.91 -18.21
CA LYS A 47 -9.38 -20.19 -17.50
C LYS A 47 -7.99 -20.71 -17.19
N TYR A 48 -7.78 -21.14 -15.95
CA TYR A 48 -6.63 -21.87 -15.49
C TYR A 48 -7.01 -23.33 -15.22
N THR A 49 -6.15 -24.27 -15.65
CA THR A 49 -6.38 -25.69 -15.34
C THR A 49 -5.11 -26.34 -14.81
N LYS A 50 -5.28 -27.31 -13.93
CA LYS A 50 -4.18 -28.06 -13.34
C LYS A 50 -4.59 -29.48 -13.03
N THR A 51 -3.79 -30.46 -13.45
CA THR A 51 -3.91 -31.84 -12.97
C THR A 51 -3.19 -31.96 -11.64
N LEU A 52 -3.84 -32.56 -10.65
CA LEU A 52 -3.35 -32.69 -9.30
C LEU A 52 -3.44 -34.16 -8.84
N SER A 53 -2.34 -34.70 -8.32
CA SER A 53 -2.42 -35.95 -7.54
C SER A 53 -3.03 -35.64 -6.17
N LYS A 54 -3.76 -36.59 -5.63
CA LYS A 54 -4.31 -36.51 -4.28
C LYS A 54 -3.17 -36.31 -3.26
N PRO A 55 -3.24 -35.29 -2.40
CA PRO A 55 -2.24 -35.13 -1.35
C PRO A 55 -2.33 -36.29 -0.35
N LYS A 56 -1.20 -36.65 0.26
CA LYS A 56 -1.18 -37.66 1.32
C LYS A 56 -1.80 -37.09 2.59
N PHE A 57 -2.97 -37.61 2.98
CA PHE A 57 -3.66 -37.27 4.22
C PHE A 57 -4.48 -38.46 4.75
N ASN A 58 -4.82 -38.44 6.03
CA ASN A 58 -5.66 -39.45 6.65
C ASN A 58 -7.12 -38.98 6.68
N LYS A 59 -7.96 -39.45 5.77
CA LYS A 59 -9.38 -39.06 5.64
C LYS A 59 -10.21 -39.22 6.91
N GLU A 60 -9.83 -40.13 7.79
CA GLU A 60 -10.52 -40.34 9.09
C GLU A 60 -10.23 -39.22 10.09
N LYS A 61 -9.04 -38.59 9.99
CA LYS A 61 -8.54 -37.60 10.95
C LYS A 61 -8.29 -36.22 10.37
N GLU A 62 -8.12 -36.08 9.07
CA GLU A 62 -7.69 -34.83 8.42
C GLU A 62 -8.68 -34.35 7.37
N LEU A 63 -8.70 -33.04 7.14
CA LEU A 63 -9.40 -32.34 6.06
C LEU A 63 -8.37 -31.68 5.13
N VAL A 64 -8.73 -31.49 3.88
CA VAL A 64 -7.94 -30.81 2.86
C VAL A 64 -8.70 -29.61 2.35
N TYR A 65 -8.15 -28.42 2.60
CA TYR A 65 -8.63 -27.18 2.01
C TYR A 65 -7.79 -26.82 0.79
N LEU A 66 -8.47 -26.30 -0.24
CA LEU A 66 -7.83 -25.58 -1.35
C LEU A 66 -7.90 -24.11 -1.01
N GLN A 67 -6.75 -23.43 -0.94
CA GLN A 67 -6.63 -22.02 -0.54
C GLN A 67 -6.01 -21.19 -1.65
N PHE A 68 -6.60 -20.01 -1.88
CA PHE A 68 -6.13 -18.99 -2.81
C PHE A 68 -5.87 -17.69 -2.04
N HIS A 69 -4.70 -17.10 -2.20
CA HIS A 69 -4.33 -15.87 -1.52
C HIS A 69 -4.75 -14.59 -2.26
N GLY A 70 -5.14 -14.71 -3.54
CA GLY A 70 -5.68 -13.60 -4.33
C GLY A 70 -5.93 -14.00 -5.78
N VAL A 71 -7.17 -13.79 -6.24
CA VAL A 71 -7.61 -14.03 -7.62
C VAL A 71 -8.50 -12.87 -8.06
N ASN A 72 -8.08 -12.11 -9.05
CA ASN A 72 -8.79 -10.86 -9.41
C ASN A 72 -9.55 -11.01 -10.75
N ALA A 73 -10.82 -10.57 -10.80
CA ALA A 73 -11.64 -9.93 -9.76
C ALA A 73 -12.61 -10.92 -9.09
N SER A 74 -13.05 -11.95 -9.79
CA SER A 74 -13.84 -13.06 -9.29
C SER A 74 -13.25 -14.40 -9.71
N ALA A 75 -13.50 -15.41 -8.91
CA ALA A 75 -13.08 -16.78 -9.14
C ALA A 75 -14.24 -17.75 -9.04
N LYS A 76 -14.32 -18.69 -9.98
CA LYS A 76 -15.17 -19.87 -9.89
C LYS A 76 -14.27 -21.10 -9.92
N VAL A 77 -14.27 -21.85 -8.84
CA VAL A 77 -13.40 -23.01 -8.64
C VAL A 77 -14.16 -24.31 -8.88
N ILE A 78 -13.70 -25.10 -9.82
CA ILE A 78 -14.29 -26.38 -10.23
C ILE A 78 -13.27 -27.47 -10.03
N LEU A 79 -13.59 -28.49 -9.24
CA LEU A 79 -12.76 -29.66 -9.00
C LEU A 79 -13.49 -30.92 -9.44
N ASN A 80 -12.88 -31.68 -10.34
CA ASN A 80 -13.43 -32.93 -10.89
C ASN A 80 -14.83 -32.73 -11.52
N GLY A 81 -15.05 -31.57 -12.17
CA GLY A 81 -16.32 -31.22 -12.81
C GLY A 81 -17.40 -30.68 -11.86
N LYS A 82 -17.14 -30.61 -10.56
CA LYS A 82 -18.04 -30.03 -9.57
C LYS A 82 -17.55 -28.63 -9.17
N GLU A 83 -18.41 -27.63 -9.22
CA GLU A 83 -18.16 -26.33 -8.62
C GLU A 83 -18.07 -26.49 -7.10
N VAL A 84 -16.93 -26.11 -6.52
CA VAL A 84 -16.66 -26.26 -5.09
C VAL A 84 -16.73 -24.92 -4.35
N CYS A 85 -16.39 -23.81 -5.03
CA CYS A 85 -16.63 -22.48 -4.46
C CYS A 85 -16.61 -21.41 -5.55
N SER A 86 -17.17 -20.24 -5.22
CA SER A 86 -16.98 -18.98 -5.95
C SER A 86 -16.62 -17.88 -4.97
N HIS A 87 -15.84 -16.89 -5.44
CA HIS A 87 -15.41 -15.75 -4.63
C HIS A 87 -15.43 -14.47 -5.46
N GLU A 88 -15.94 -13.38 -4.90
CA GLU A 88 -16.04 -12.05 -5.52
C GLU A 88 -15.29 -11.01 -4.68
N GLY A 89 -14.32 -10.34 -5.28
CA GLY A 89 -13.38 -9.43 -4.63
C GLY A 89 -11.96 -9.97 -4.75
N GLY A 90 -11.14 -9.30 -5.53
CA GLY A 90 -9.89 -9.87 -6.02
C GLY A 90 -8.71 -9.88 -5.05
N TYR A 91 -8.87 -9.41 -3.80
CA TYR A 91 -7.71 -8.99 -3.01
C TYR A 91 -7.52 -9.74 -1.69
N SER A 92 -8.49 -10.53 -1.26
CA SER A 92 -8.47 -11.30 -0.03
C SER A 92 -8.17 -12.77 -0.26
N THR A 93 -7.77 -13.46 0.80
CA THR A 93 -7.64 -14.91 0.82
C THR A 93 -9.01 -15.56 0.89
N PHE A 94 -9.21 -16.63 0.11
CA PHE A 94 -10.36 -17.50 0.27
C PHE A 94 -9.98 -18.97 0.19
N ARG A 95 -10.78 -19.84 0.80
CA ARG A 95 -10.53 -21.29 0.85
C ARG A 95 -11.81 -22.09 0.84
N VAL A 96 -11.68 -23.37 0.46
CA VAL A 96 -12.80 -24.31 0.43
C VAL A 96 -12.33 -25.70 0.84
N ASP A 97 -13.10 -26.40 1.67
CA ASP A 97 -12.89 -27.81 1.97
C ASP A 97 -13.18 -28.68 0.74
N VAL A 98 -12.16 -29.41 0.29
CA VAL A 98 -12.25 -30.29 -0.89
C VAL A 98 -12.06 -31.77 -0.53
N THR A 99 -12.05 -32.12 0.74
CA THR A 99 -11.76 -33.47 1.26
C THR A 99 -12.56 -34.57 0.57
N ASP A 100 -13.88 -34.36 0.41
CA ASP A 100 -14.79 -35.36 -0.11
C ASP A 100 -14.90 -35.39 -1.64
N VAL A 101 -14.31 -34.39 -2.33
CA VAL A 101 -14.33 -34.32 -3.80
C VAL A 101 -13.01 -34.72 -4.44
N LEU A 102 -11.98 -35.01 -3.62
CA LEU A 102 -10.67 -35.46 -4.09
C LEU A 102 -10.68 -36.93 -4.50
N ASN A 103 -10.22 -37.21 -5.73
CA ASN A 103 -9.90 -38.51 -6.30
C ASN A 103 -8.37 -38.75 -6.29
N GLU A 104 -7.88 -39.93 -6.67
CA GLU A 104 -6.44 -40.18 -6.81
C GLU A 104 -5.77 -39.23 -7.82
N GLU A 105 -6.45 -38.98 -8.95
CA GLU A 105 -6.11 -37.93 -9.92
C GLU A 105 -7.25 -36.92 -9.99
N ASN A 106 -6.92 -35.64 -10.03
CA ASN A 106 -7.88 -34.55 -9.99
C ASN A 106 -7.62 -33.55 -11.10
N VAL A 107 -8.69 -32.97 -11.62
CA VAL A 107 -8.65 -31.85 -12.55
C VAL A 107 -9.23 -30.64 -11.86
N LEU A 108 -8.37 -29.67 -11.58
CA LEU A 108 -8.76 -28.36 -11.03
C LEU A 108 -8.91 -27.38 -12.18
N ILE A 109 -10.03 -26.69 -12.23
CA ILE A 109 -10.32 -25.58 -13.15
C ILE A 109 -10.65 -24.35 -12.31
N VAL A 110 -10.04 -23.23 -12.62
CA VAL A 110 -10.37 -21.92 -12.05
C VAL A 110 -10.73 -20.99 -13.19
N GLU A 111 -12.00 -20.62 -13.27
CA GLU A 111 -12.49 -19.57 -14.16
C GLU A 111 -12.31 -18.24 -13.42
N VAL A 112 -11.54 -17.33 -14.01
CA VAL A 112 -11.23 -16.02 -13.44
C VAL A 112 -11.78 -14.94 -14.33
N ASP A 113 -12.51 -13.99 -13.75
CA ASP A 113 -13.19 -12.94 -14.49
C ASP A 113 -12.91 -11.56 -13.91
N ASN A 114 -12.38 -10.64 -14.74
CA ASN A 114 -12.21 -9.23 -14.43
C ASN A 114 -13.07 -8.32 -15.32
N SER A 115 -14.13 -8.85 -15.92
CA SER A 115 -15.04 -8.09 -16.79
C SER A 115 -15.73 -6.95 -16.05
N VAL A 116 -16.17 -5.94 -16.82
CA VAL A 116 -16.97 -4.83 -16.30
C VAL A 116 -18.33 -5.36 -15.82
N ASN A 117 -18.72 -4.98 -14.61
CA ASN A 117 -19.99 -5.37 -13.99
C ASN A 117 -20.47 -4.28 -13.03
N ASP A 118 -21.65 -4.45 -12.42
CA ASP A 118 -22.31 -3.47 -11.55
C ASP A 118 -22.30 -3.86 -10.05
N ARG A 119 -21.49 -4.87 -9.65
CA ARG A 119 -21.53 -5.41 -8.29
C ARG A 119 -20.18 -5.64 -7.62
N ILE A 120 -19.09 -5.87 -8.37
CA ILE A 120 -17.74 -6.16 -7.82
C ILE A 120 -16.85 -4.95 -7.97
N TYR A 121 -16.23 -4.50 -6.88
CA TYR A 121 -15.27 -3.40 -6.89
C TYR A 121 -13.83 -3.87 -7.07
N PRO A 122 -13.00 -3.05 -7.74
CA PRO A 122 -13.26 -1.76 -8.39
C PRO A 122 -13.73 -1.92 -9.84
N GLN A 123 -14.44 -0.91 -10.38
CA GLN A 123 -14.81 -0.88 -11.80
C GLN A 123 -14.25 0.31 -12.56
N LYS A 124 -13.92 1.38 -11.83
CA LYS A 124 -13.40 2.62 -12.38
C LYS A 124 -12.40 3.25 -11.41
N ALA A 125 -11.16 3.46 -11.87
CA ALA A 125 -10.11 4.13 -11.10
C ALA A 125 -8.89 4.40 -11.99
N ASP A 126 -7.95 5.22 -11.49
CA ASP A 126 -6.70 5.56 -12.17
C ASP A 126 -5.61 4.49 -11.93
N PHE A 127 -5.92 3.22 -12.21
CA PHE A 127 -4.95 2.11 -12.23
C PHE A 127 -5.50 0.91 -13.00
N THR A 128 -4.63 0.04 -13.48
CA THR A 128 -5.01 -1.16 -14.24
C THR A 128 -5.61 -2.24 -13.33
N PHE A 129 -6.75 -2.82 -13.74
CA PHE A 129 -7.42 -3.93 -13.03
C PHE A 129 -6.95 -5.27 -13.58
N TYR A 130 -5.77 -5.68 -13.15
CA TYR A 130 -5.13 -6.91 -13.59
C TYR A 130 -5.96 -8.15 -13.29
N GLY A 131 -6.27 -8.96 -14.29
CA GLY A 131 -6.95 -10.23 -14.10
C GLY A 131 -5.98 -11.41 -13.94
N GLY A 132 -6.31 -12.38 -13.10
CA GLY A 132 -5.48 -13.59 -12.95
C GLY A 132 -5.42 -14.16 -11.54
N ILE A 133 -4.72 -15.29 -11.42
CA ILE A 133 -4.30 -15.88 -10.15
C ILE A 133 -2.93 -15.30 -9.81
N TYR A 134 -2.93 -14.19 -9.10
CA TYR A 134 -1.73 -13.36 -8.95
C TYR A 134 -1.04 -13.47 -7.58
N ARG A 135 -1.52 -14.37 -6.73
CA ARG A 135 -0.89 -14.78 -5.46
C ARG A 135 -0.86 -16.29 -5.33
N ASP A 136 -0.36 -16.78 -4.21
CA ASP A 136 -0.16 -18.20 -3.96
C ASP A 136 -1.45 -19.02 -4.00
N VAL A 137 -1.34 -20.27 -4.46
CA VAL A 137 -2.37 -21.31 -4.37
C VAL A 137 -1.77 -22.53 -3.68
N GLU A 138 -2.53 -23.14 -2.76
CA GLU A 138 -2.01 -24.26 -1.95
C GLU A 138 -3.10 -25.20 -1.46
N PHE A 139 -2.73 -26.44 -1.17
CA PHE A 139 -3.48 -27.27 -0.26
C PHE A 139 -3.05 -26.97 1.18
N LEU A 140 -4.04 -26.77 2.04
CA LEU A 140 -3.89 -26.71 3.49
C LEU A 140 -4.54 -27.96 4.09
N ILE A 141 -3.73 -28.85 4.68
CA ILE A 141 -4.20 -30.06 5.32
C ILE A 141 -4.20 -29.83 6.83
N VAL A 142 -5.35 -30.05 7.47
CA VAL A 142 -5.56 -29.84 8.90
C VAL A 142 -6.22 -31.05 9.54
N ASN A 143 -6.10 -31.20 10.85
CA ASN A 143 -6.90 -32.18 11.60
C ASN A 143 -8.38 -31.81 11.51
N LYS A 144 -9.31 -32.78 11.63
CA LYS A 144 -10.76 -32.49 11.75
C LYS A 144 -11.06 -31.62 12.97
N ASP A 145 -10.33 -31.85 14.06
CA ASP A 145 -10.27 -30.95 15.19
C ASP A 145 -9.22 -29.86 14.92
N HIS A 146 -9.68 -28.69 14.47
CA HIS A 146 -8.80 -27.57 14.10
C HIS A 146 -9.39 -26.23 14.55
N PHE A 147 -8.55 -25.17 14.56
CA PHE A 147 -9.01 -23.80 14.73
C PHE A 147 -9.74 -23.33 13.48
N GLU A 148 -10.76 -22.47 13.69
CA GLU A 148 -11.65 -21.96 12.67
C GLU A 148 -10.91 -21.42 11.43
N LEU A 149 -11.39 -21.85 10.26
CA LEU A 149 -10.83 -21.49 8.95
C LEU A 149 -11.87 -20.82 8.02
N ASP A 150 -13.15 -21.05 8.28
CA ASP A 150 -14.22 -20.72 7.33
C ASP A 150 -14.78 -19.30 7.52
N TYR A 151 -14.68 -18.74 8.74
CA TYR A 151 -15.24 -17.42 9.03
C TYR A 151 -14.40 -16.31 8.36
N TYR A 152 -14.87 -15.85 7.20
CA TYR A 152 -14.18 -14.89 6.31
C TYR A 152 -12.70 -15.24 6.07
N ASN A 153 -12.40 -16.55 6.06
CA ASN A 153 -11.08 -17.10 5.82
C ASN A 153 -9.98 -16.56 6.76
N GLY A 154 -10.36 -16.24 7.99
CA GLY A 154 -9.48 -15.69 9.01
C GLY A 154 -8.55 -16.72 9.63
N PRO A 155 -7.67 -16.28 10.55
CA PRO A 155 -6.64 -17.12 11.16
C PRO A 155 -7.13 -18.00 12.32
N GLY A 156 -8.38 -17.86 12.78
CA GLY A 156 -8.91 -18.62 13.93
C GLY A 156 -8.41 -18.13 15.30
N ILE A 157 -7.70 -17.03 15.35
CA ILE A 157 -7.18 -16.39 16.56
C ILE A 157 -7.29 -14.87 16.46
N LYS A 158 -7.59 -14.20 17.57
CA LYS A 158 -7.67 -12.74 17.70
C LYS A 158 -7.04 -12.31 19.01
N TYR A 159 -6.36 -11.16 19.03
CA TYR A 159 -5.91 -10.56 20.27
C TYR A 159 -6.21 -9.08 20.35
N THR A 160 -6.27 -8.56 21.59
CA THR A 160 -6.26 -7.12 21.90
C THR A 160 -5.26 -6.83 23.00
N THR A 161 -4.78 -5.60 23.04
CA THR A 161 -3.85 -5.12 24.07
C THR A 161 -4.41 -3.90 24.77
N GLU A 162 -4.23 -3.84 26.08
CA GLU A 162 -4.57 -2.68 26.91
C GLU A 162 -3.36 -2.35 27.77
N VAL A 163 -2.78 -1.18 27.56
CA VAL A 163 -1.60 -0.71 28.29
C VAL A 163 -2.05 0.17 29.43
N LYS A 164 -1.53 -0.10 30.62
CA LYS A 164 -1.73 0.73 31.80
C LYS A 164 -0.38 0.95 32.47
N ASP A 165 0.01 2.21 32.56
CA ASP A 165 1.34 2.62 33.04
C ASP A 165 2.45 1.92 32.22
N LYS A 166 3.21 1.05 32.85
CA LYS A 166 4.28 0.25 32.20
C LYS A 166 3.91 -1.21 31.92
N ASP A 167 2.71 -1.62 32.29
CA ASP A 167 2.23 -2.98 32.15
C ASP A 167 1.20 -3.09 31.02
N ALA A 168 1.00 -4.28 30.48
CA ALA A 168 -0.05 -4.51 29.50
C ALA A 168 -0.84 -5.79 29.77
N MET A 169 -2.14 -5.71 29.54
CA MET A 169 -3.01 -6.87 29.45
C MET A 169 -3.18 -7.27 28.00
N ILE A 170 -2.76 -8.48 27.65
CA ILE A 170 -2.97 -9.09 26.33
C ILE A 170 -4.11 -10.10 26.47
N ARG A 171 -5.25 -9.83 25.80
CA ARG A 171 -6.39 -10.74 25.74
C ARG A 171 -6.39 -11.47 24.42
N VAL A 172 -6.53 -12.80 24.47
CA VAL A 172 -6.50 -13.67 23.29
C VAL A 172 -7.80 -14.47 23.22
N TRP A 173 -8.40 -14.50 22.04
CA TRP A 173 -9.54 -15.36 21.71
C TRP A 173 -9.13 -16.33 20.63
N THR A 174 -9.50 -17.59 20.82
CA THR A 174 -9.36 -18.64 19.83
C THR A 174 -10.73 -19.19 19.45
N TYR A 175 -10.88 -19.52 18.19
CA TYR A 175 -12.14 -19.98 17.64
C TYR A 175 -11.98 -21.41 17.12
N THR A 176 -12.84 -22.33 17.57
CA THR A 176 -12.87 -23.71 17.13
C THR A 176 -14.21 -24.36 17.50
N LYS A 177 -14.62 -25.33 16.69
CA LYS A 177 -15.75 -26.22 16.95
C LYS A 177 -15.34 -27.48 17.74
N SER A 178 -14.02 -27.74 17.89
CA SER A 178 -13.48 -28.88 18.64
C SER A 178 -13.78 -28.78 20.13
N ASP A 179 -13.89 -29.94 20.77
CA ASP A 179 -13.97 -30.13 22.23
C ASP A 179 -12.59 -30.40 22.89
N ALA A 180 -11.52 -30.38 22.07
CA ALA A 180 -10.15 -30.52 22.54
C ALA A 180 -9.73 -29.42 23.51
N ASN A 181 -8.80 -29.67 24.39
CA ASN A 181 -8.23 -28.67 25.28
C ASN A 181 -7.46 -27.63 24.49
N ILE A 182 -7.60 -26.37 24.86
CA ILE A 182 -6.92 -25.25 24.20
C ILE A 182 -5.87 -24.71 25.14
N PHE A 183 -4.64 -24.65 24.68
CA PHE A 183 -3.53 -24.01 25.38
C PHE A 183 -3.05 -22.82 24.55
N VAL A 184 -2.90 -21.68 25.19
CA VAL A 184 -2.35 -20.47 24.57
C VAL A 184 -1.04 -20.13 25.28
N GLN A 185 -0.01 -19.84 24.48
CA GLN A 185 1.32 -19.46 24.93
C GLN A 185 1.66 -18.06 24.46
N LEU A 186 2.31 -17.29 25.31
CA LEU A 186 2.93 -16.01 24.99
C LEU A 186 4.44 -16.16 25.03
N HIS A 187 5.11 -15.75 23.96
CA HIS A 187 6.56 -15.78 23.83
C HIS A 187 7.11 -14.37 23.60
N ASP A 188 8.32 -14.12 24.09
CA ASP A 188 9.07 -12.91 23.74
C ASP A 188 9.66 -12.96 22.32
N ALA A 189 10.26 -11.86 21.85
CA ALA A 189 10.88 -11.77 20.52
C ALA A 189 12.03 -12.77 20.30
N LYS A 190 12.58 -13.37 21.35
CA LYS A 190 13.63 -14.40 21.28
C LYS A 190 13.05 -15.81 21.30
N GLY A 191 11.73 -15.95 21.30
CA GLY A 191 11.04 -17.23 21.37
C GLY A 191 10.99 -17.87 22.76
N ARG A 192 11.38 -17.15 23.83
CA ARG A 192 11.29 -17.64 25.20
C ARG A 192 9.85 -17.60 25.66
N LEU A 193 9.36 -18.70 26.20
CA LEU A 193 8.02 -18.80 26.80
C LEU A 193 7.93 -17.89 28.05
N LEU A 194 6.99 -16.95 28.00
CA LEU A 194 6.67 -16.06 29.11
C LEU A 194 5.53 -16.60 29.98
N ALA A 195 4.48 -17.13 29.33
CA ALA A 195 3.31 -17.66 30.01
C ALA A 195 2.57 -18.68 29.15
N ARG A 196 1.89 -19.65 29.80
CA ARG A 196 0.95 -20.60 29.18
C ARG A 196 -0.35 -20.60 29.98
N LYS A 197 -1.49 -20.52 29.29
CA LYS A 197 -2.83 -20.58 29.88
C LYS A 197 -3.74 -21.50 29.08
N GLU A 198 -4.76 -22.05 29.75
CA GLU A 198 -5.75 -22.93 29.16
C GLU A 198 -7.06 -22.17 28.96
N GLY A 199 -7.73 -22.41 27.82
CA GLY A 199 -9.07 -21.90 27.50
C GLY A 199 -9.18 -21.20 26.15
N LYS A 200 -10.45 -21.04 25.69
CA LYS A 200 -10.79 -20.33 24.43
C LYS A 200 -10.54 -18.84 24.53
N LYS A 201 -10.64 -18.28 25.73
CA LYS A 201 -10.33 -16.88 26.05
C LYS A 201 -9.35 -16.85 27.20
N VAL A 202 -8.20 -16.24 26.99
CA VAL A 202 -7.16 -16.09 28.00
C VAL A 202 -6.65 -14.66 28.09
N GLU A 203 -6.09 -14.30 29.25
CA GLU A 203 -5.52 -12.98 29.50
C GLU A 203 -4.10 -13.14 30.05
N PHE A 204 -3.14 -12.40 29.49
CA PHE A 204 -1.76 -12.35 29.96
C PHE A 204 -1.45 -10.95 30.48
N LEU A 205 -1.08 -10.84 31.76
CA LEU A 205 -0.47 -9.63 32.28
C LEU A 205 1.04 -9.72 31.96
N VAL A 206 1.53 -8.69 31.26
CA VAL A 206 2.96 -8.51 30.98
C VAL A 206 3.43 -7.28 31.75
N GLU A 207 4.18 -7.51 32.81
CA GLU A 207 4.80 -6.46 33.60
C GLU A 207 5.99 -5.87 32.83
N ASP A 208 6.20 -4.56 32.95
CA ASP A 208 7.26 -3.81 32.25
C ASP A 208 7.33 -4.15 30.75
N VAL A 209 6.18 -4.01 30.08
CA VAL A 209 5.96 -4.45 28.71
C VAL A 209 6.86 -3.75 27.70
N HIS A 210 7.45 -4.49 26.79
CA HIS A 210 8.18 -3.95 25.66
C HIS A 210 7.18 -3.57 24.54
N LEU A 211 7.05 -2.28 24.26
CA LEU A 211 6.07 -1.77 23.30
C LEU A 211 6.57 -1.92 21.85
N TRP A 212 5.63 -2.11 20.93
CA TRP A 212 5.87 -1.91 19.50
C TRP A 212 5.86 -0.40 19.22
N ASP A 213 7.01 0.17 18.87
CA ASP A 213 7.21 1.63 18.82
C ASP A 213 7.54 2.14 17.40
N GLY A 214 6.87 1.59 16.40
CA GLY A 214 7.05 1.99 15.01
C GLY A 214 8.48 1.72 14.52
N LEU A 215 9.02 2.63 13.69
CA LEU A 215 10.38 2.50 13.14
C LEU A 215 11.50 2.54 14.17
N ASP A 216 11.23 3.01 15.38
CA ASP A 216 12.23 3.15 16.43
C ASP A 216 12.52 1.81 17.11
N ASP A 217 11.48 1.04 17.39
CA ASP A 217 11.59 -0.29 18.01
C ASP A 217 10.35 -1.15 17.70
N PRO A 218 10.31 -1.90 16.57
CA PRO A 218 9.19 -2.72 16.19
C PRO A 218 9.13 -4.06 16.95
N TYR A 219 9.13 -4.01 18.27
CA TYR A 219 9.16 -5.21 19.10
C TYR A 219 7.89 -6.03 18.99
N LEU A 220 8.03 -7.33 18.72
CA LEU A 220 6.92 -8.27 18.58
C LEU A 220 7.05 -9.44 19.55
N TYR A 221 6.01 -9.67 20.33
CA TYR A 221 5.75 -10.95 20.99
C TYR A 221 5.17 -11.93 19.97
N THR A 222 5.16 -13.20 20.31
CA THR A 222 4.47 -14.26 19.55
C THR A 222 3.43 -14.94 20.41
N ILE A 223 2.19 -14.99 19.93
CA ILE A 223 1.12 -15.78 20.52
C ILE A 223 1.01 -17.07 19.73
N LYS A 224 0.99 -18.22 20.44
CA LYS A 224 0.72 -19.55 19.87
C LYS A 224 -0.45 -20.19 20.58
N ALA A 225 -1.33 -20.82 19.82
CA ALA A 225 -2.46 -21.58 20.36
C ALA A 225 -2.41 -23.02 19.85
N PHE A 226 -2.73 -23.96 20.71
CA PHE A 226 -2.68 -25.39 20.47
C PHE A 226 -4.00 -26.03 20.83
N LEU A 227 -4.47 -26.94 19.99
CA LEU A 227 -5.52 -27.90 20.32
C LEU A 227 -4.85 -29.21 20.75
N GLU A 228 -5.13 -29.68 21.96
CA GLU A 228 -4.55 -30.89 22.53
C GLU A 228 -5.65 -31.85 23.00
N LYS A 229 -5.55 -33.11 22.62
CA LYS A 229 -6.45 -34.19 23.07
C LYS A 229 -5.62 -35.44 23.31
N ASP A 230 -5.84 -36.05 24.45
CA ASP A 230 -5.15 -37.31 24.87
C ASP A 230 -3.61 -37.23 24.81
N GLY A 231 -3.05 -36.00 25.03
CA GLY A 231 -1.61 -35.74 24.99
C GLY A 231 -1.04 -35.55 23.58
N GLU A 232 -1.89 -35.54 22.53
CA GLU A 232 -1.51 -35.27 21.15
C GLU A 232 -1.93 -33.85 20.75
N ILE A 233 -1.02 -33.08 20.11
CA ILE A 233 -1.35 -31.78 19.52
C ILE A 233 -2.01 -32.02 18.17
N LEU A 234 -3.27 -31.62 18.05
CA LEU A 234 -4.10 -31.80 16.85
C LEU A 234 -3.92 -30.65 15.88
N ASP A 235 -3.85 -29.40 16.38
CA ASP A 235 -3.66 -28.21 15.57
C ASP A 235 -2.86 -27.14 16.31
N GLU A 236 -2.12 -26.34 15.57
CA GLU A 236 -1.34 -25.20 16.06
C GLU A 236 -1.56 -23.99 15.16
N ILE A 237 -1.84 -22.83 15.76
CA ILE A 237 -1.87 -21.53 15.09
C ILE A 237 -1.08 -20.51 15.88
N GLY A 238 -0.70 -19.41 15.25
CA GLY A 238 -0.02 -18.32 15.93
C GLY A 238 -0.09 -17.01 15.15
N CYS A 239 0.23 -15.93 15.85
CA CYS A 239 0.37 -14.61 15.26
C CYS A 239 1.44 -13.79 16.02
N ASN A 240 1.98 -12.79 15.34
CA ASN A 240 2.76 -11.74 15.98
C ASN A 240 1.85 -10.87 16.84
N CYS A 241 2.38 -10.36 17.93
CA CYS A 241 1.65 -9.47 18.84
C CYS A 241 2.51 -8.27 19.18
N GLY A 242 2.17 -7.11 18.62
CA GLY A 242 2.76 -5.83 18.97
C GLY A 242 1.87 -5.11 20.00
N VAL A 243 2.41 -4.80 21.16
CA VAL A 243 1.72 -4.07 22.21
C VAL A 243 1.96 -2.57 22.01
N ARG A 244 0.91 -1.80 21.80
CA ARG A 244 0.99 -0.36 21.57
C ARG A 244 -0.26 0.37 21.97
N THR A 245 -0.15 1.67 22.17
CA THR A 245 -1.26 2.62 22.19
C THR A 245 -1.08 3.65 21.08
N PHE A 246 -2.18 4.16 20.54
CA PHE A 246 -2.14 5.27 19.59
C PHE A 246 -3.38 6.14 19.70
N GLU A 247 -3.23 7.38 19.29
CA GLU A 247 -4.30 8.38 19.34
C GLU A 247 -4.20 9.33 18.14
N PHE A 248 -5.34 9.75 17.62
CA PHE A 248 -5.45 10.81 16.62
C PHE A 248 -6.01 12.06 17.27
N SER A 249 -5.30 13.17 17.16
CA SER A 249 -5.66 14.44 17.73
C SER A 249 -5.85 15.50 16.65
N PRO A 250 -6.97 16.24 16.67
CA PRO A 250 -7.17 17.34 15.71
C PRO A 250 -6.27 18.56 16.00
N LYS A 251 -5.55 18.58 17.13
CA LYS A 251 -4.69 19.70 17.57
C LYS A 251 -3.23 19.52 17.18
N ASP A 252 -2.74 18.29 17.26
CA ASP A 252 -1.30 17.99 17.15
C ASP A 252 -0.99 16.67 16.43
N GLY A 253 -1.98 16.09 15.73
CA GLY A 253 -1.78 14.98 14.83
C GLY A 253 -1.83 13.60 15.46
N PHE A 254 -0.89 12.74 15.14
CA PHE A 254 -0.86 11.34 15.57
C PHE A 254 0.14 11.13 16.72
N HIS A 255 -0.28 10.33 17.69
CA HIS A 255 0.54 9.93 18.83
C HIS A 255 0.69 8.41 18.85
N LEU A 256 1.88 7.93 19.16
CA LEU A 256 2.20 6.52 19.38
C LEU A 256 2.81 6.37 20.77
N ASN A 257 2.27 5.47 21.56
CA ASN A 257 2.74 5.19 22.92
C ASN A 257 2.85 6.45 23.80
N GLY A 258 1.83 7.33 23.70
CA GLY A 258 1.73 8.56 24.48
C GLY A 258 2.65 9.71 24.05
N ARG A 259 3.43 9.55 22.98
CA ARG A 259 4.28 10.60 22.42
C ARG A 259 3.83 11.04 21.02
N SER A 260 4.07 12.30 20.68
CA SER A 260 3.87 12.78 19.31
C SER A 260 4.71 11.97 18.33
N TYR A 261 4.07 11.44 17.28
CA TYR A 261 4.70 10.63 16.25
C TYR A 261 4.17 11.08 14.88
N PRO A 262 4.71 12.20 14.32
CA PRO A 262 4.23 12.74 13.06
C PRO A 262 4.31 11.73 11.93
N LEU A 263 3.16 11.44 11.30
CA LEU A 263 3.07 10.50 10.19
C LEU A 263 3.36 11.19 8.87
N HIS A 264 4.43 10.79 8.21
CA HIS A 264 4.79 11.19 6.86
C HIS A 264 4.99 9.96 6.01
N GLY A 265 4.16 9.83 5.01
CA GLY A 265 4.00 8.58 4.32
C GLY A 265 3.92 8.65 2.82
N VAL A 266 3.87 7.47 2.26
CA VAL A 266 3.70 7.21 0.84
C VAL A 266 2.49 6.29 0.63
N SER A 267 1.85 6.40 -0.53
CA SER A 267 0.92 5.38 -1.00
C SER A 267 1.65 4.34 -1.85
N ARG A 268 1.12 3.13 -1.91
CA ARG A 268 1.70 2.04 -2.70
C ARG A 268 0.61 1.27 -3.44
N HIS A 269 0.78 1.14 -4.78
CA HIS A 269 0.13 0.08 -5.55
C HIS A 269 0.97 -1.20 -5.53
N GLN A 270 0.31 -2.34 -5.71
CA GLN A 270 0.90 -3.67 -5.68
C GLN A 270 1.14 -4.18 -7.11
N ASP A 271 1.94 -3.42 -7.88
CA ASP A 271 2.29 -3.78 -9.25
C ASP A 271 3.76 -3.48 -9.59
N PHE A 272 4.22 -4.05 -10.69
CA PHE A 272 5.60 -3.91 -11.17
C PHE A 272 5.65 -4.03 -12.70
N LYS A 273 6.62 -3.32 -13.34
CA LYS A 273 6.78 -3.31 -14.79
C LYS A 273 7.00 -4.70 -15.36
N GLY A 274 6.16 -5.08 -16.33
CA GLY A 274 6.26 -6.32 -17.11
C GLY A 274 5.72 -7.58 -16.42
N ILE A 275 5.22 -7.47 -15.18
CA ILE A 275 4.58 -8.59 -14.46
C ILE A 275 3.24 -8.19 -13.81
N GLY A 276 2.82 -6.94 -13.95
CA GLY A 276 1.60 -6.43 -13.33
C GLY A 276 1.57 -6.65 -11.82
N ASN A 277 0.44 -7.14 -11.30
CA ASN A 277 0.26 -7.45 -9.88
C ASN A 277 0.78 -8.83 -9.45
N ALA A 278 1.32 -9.63 -10.39
CA ALA A 278 1.89 -10.96 -10.11
C ALA A 278 3.30 -10.87 -9.50
N ILE A 279 3.41 -10.15 -8.38
CA ILE A 279 4.66 -9.84 -7.70
C ILE A 279 5.01 -10.89 -6.64
N SER A 280 6.31 -11.09 -6.40
CA SER A 280 6.84 -12.04 -5.40
C SER A 280 7.22 -11.36 -4.09
N LYS A 281 7.64 -12.16 -3.11
CA LYS A 281 8.16 -11.66 -1.81
C LYS A 281 9.36 -10.74 -1.98
N GLU A 282 10.25 -11.02 -2.92
CA GLU A 282 11.44 -10.22 -3.22
C GLU A 282 11.06 -8.81 -3.72
N HIS A 283 9.94 -8.69 -4.44
CA HIS A 283 9.41 -7.38 -4.85
C HIS A 283 8.87 -6.61 -3.64
N HIS A 284 8.17 -7.28 -2.72
CA HIS A 284 7.71 -6.68 -1.48
C HIS A 284 8.87 -6.21 -0.60
N ASP A 285 9.90 -7.04 -0.42
CA ASP A 285 11.10 -6.71 0.36
C ASP A 285 11.84 -5.51 -0.23
N ARG A 286 11.98 -5.46 -1.56
CA ARG A 286 12.58 -4.36 -2.30
C ARG A 286 11.80 -3.05 -2.12
N ASP A 287 10.48 -3.11 -2.27
CA ASP A 287 9.62 -1.93 -2.08
C ASP A 287 9.73 -1.40 -0.65
N MET A 288 9.69 -2.28 0.37
CA MET A 288 9.86 -1.89 1.76
C MET A 288 11.23 -1.25 2.03
N ALA A 289 12.29 -1.81 1.48
CA ALA A 289 13.64 -1.25 1.63
C ALA A 289 13.72 0.18 1.05
N LEU A 290 13.09 0.43 -0.10
CA LEU A 290 13.06 1.76 -0.73
C LEU A 290 12.18 2.75 0.05
N ILE A 291 11.05 2.29 0.61
CA ILE A 291 10.17 3.08 1.47
C ILE A 291 10.89 3.49 2.76
N LYS A 292 11.65 2.58 3.37
CA LYS A 292 12.48 2.89 4.54
C LYS A 292 13.62 3.83 4.19
N GLU A 293 14.25 3.65 3.02
CA GLU A 293 15.35 4.52 2.57
C GLU A 293 14.91 5.97 2.38
N VAL A 294 13.71 6.22 1.85
CA VAL A 294 13.21 7.60 1.75
C VAL A 294 12.88 8.20 3.11
N GLY A 295 12.70 7.38 4.13
CA GLY A 295 12.41 7.78 5.51
C GLY A 295 10.91 7.91 5.83
N ALA A 296 10.03 7.31 5.03
CA ALA A 296 8.62 7.22 5.37
C ALA A 296 8.42 6.32 6.60
N ASN A 297 7.47 6.68 7.47
CA ASN A 297 7.09 5.92 8.66
C ASN A 297 5.65 5.39 8.61
N THR A 298 4.94 5.70 7.54
CA THR A 298 3.59 5.20 7.30
C THR A 298 3.35 4.92 5.82
N ILE A 299 2.48 3.95 5.54
CA ILE A 299 2.08 3.58 4.17
C ILE A 299 0.56 3.51 4.09
N ARG A 300 -0.02 4.15 3.08
CA ARG A 300 -1.39 3.88 2.66
C ARG A 300 -1.35 2.76 1.62
N LEU A 301 -1.92 1.62 1.96
CA LEU A 301 -2.00 0.46 1.06
C LEU A 301 -3.17 0.64 0.11
N ALA A 302 -2.93 1.44 -0.91
CA ALA A 302 -3.94 1.86 -1.88
C ALA A 302 -4.15 0.78 -2.96
N HIS A 303 -5.34 0.52 -3.41
CA HIS A 303 -6.66 0.93 -2.88
C HIS A 303 -7.44 -0.33 -2.51
N TYR A 304 -6.79 -1.33 -1.92
CA TYR A 304 -7.32 -2.68 -1.70
C TYR A 304 -6.47 -3.44 -0.67
N GLN A 305 -6.97 -4.57 -0.21
CA GLN A 305 -6.19 -5.45 0.67
C GLN A 305 -4.93 -5.95 -0.05
N HIS A 306 -3.76 -5.63 0.50
CA HIS A 306 -2.48 -6.08 0.00
C HIS A 306 -2.18 -7.52 0.41
N ASP A 307 -1.06 -8.08 -0.09
CA ASP A 307 -0.60 -9.41 0.28
C ASP A 307 -0.33 -9.51 1.80
N GLN A 308 -0.71 -10.64 2.42
CA GLN A 308 -0.49 -10.88 3.85
C GLN A 308 0.98 -10.74 4.24
N TYR A 309 1.88 -11.18 3.37
CA TYR A 309 3.31 -11.01 3.58
C TYR A 309 3.72 -9.55 3.75
N PHE A 310 3.06 -8.62 3.07
CA PHE A 310 3.39 -7.19 3.18
C PHE A 310 2.91 -6.58 4.50
N TYR A 311 1.79 -7.03 5.06
CA TYR A 311 1.37 -6.65 6.41
C TYR A 311 2.33 -7.20 7.47
N ASP A 312 2.73 -8.47 7.35
CA ASP A 312 3.76 -9.07 8.22
C ASP A 312 5.07 -8.29 8.15
N LEU A 313 5.44 -7.83 6.96
CA LEU A 313 6.63 -7.02 6.74
C LEU A 313 6.50 -5.64 7.40
N CYS A 314 5.33 -5.00 7.31
CA CYS A 314 5.05 -3.74 8.00
C CYS A 314 5.14 -3.89 9.52
N ASP A 315 4.65 -4.98 10.09
CA ASP A 315 4.76 -5.27 11.53
C ASP A 315 6.22 -5.36 11.98
N ARG A 316 7.04 -6.15 11.24
CA ARG A 316 8.45 -6.38 11.55
C ARG A 316 9.32 -5.13 11.36
N GLU A 317 8.98 -4.31 10.38
CA GLU A 317 9.75 -3.11 10.03
C GLU A 317 9.26 -1.85 10.74
N GLY A 318 8.19 -1.96 11.53
CA GLY A 318 7.64 -0.85 12.31
C GLY A 318 6.87 0.20 11.51
N MET A 319 6.33 -0.19 10.36
CA MET A 319 5.66 0.72 9.45
C MET A 319 4.18 0.87 9.82
N ILE A 320 3.71 2.08 10.09
CA ILE A 320 2.29 2.37 10.34
C ILE A 320 1.49 2.20 9.05
N VAL A 321 0.29 1.62 9.12
CA VAL A 321 -0.51 1.28 7.94
C VAL A 321 -1.93 1.86 8.00
N TRP A 322 -2.33 2.48 6.89
CA TRP A 322 -3.71 2.69 6.51
C TRP A 322 -4.10 1.55 5.54
N ALA A 323 -5.01 0.66 5.97
CA ALA A 323 -5.55 -0.42 5.15
C ALA A 323 -6.97 -0.08 4.68
N GLU A 324 -7.29 -0.35 3.41
CA GLU A 324 -8.58 0.02 2.82
C GLU A 324 -9.14 -1.03 1.87
N ILE A 325 -10.44 -0.97 1.62
CA ILE A 325 -11.12 -1.77 0.61
C ILE A 325 -11.20 -1.02 -0.73
N SER A 326 -11.44 -1.75 -1.81
CA SER A 326 -11.48 -1.20 -3.17
C SER A 326 -12.79 -0.48 -3.55
N TYR A 327 -13.54 0.06 -2.58
CA TYR A 327 -14.71 0.89 -2.81
C TYR A 327 -14.27 2.28 -3.30
N ILE A 328 -14.18 2.44 -4.62
CA ILE A 328 -13.51 3.59 -5.26
C ILE A 328 -14.32 4.18 -6.40
N SER A 329 -14.22 5.48 -6.57
CA SER A 329 -14.69 6.35 -7.67
C SER A 329 -16.19 6.42 -7.86
N GLU A 330 -16.94 5.34 -7.76
CA GLU A 330 -18.36 5.28 -8.01
C GLU A 330 -19.10 4.33 -7.05
N HIS A 331 -20.40 4.57 -6.89
CA HIS A 331 -21.26 3.64 -6.18
C HIS A 331 -22.01 2.77 -7.18
N LEU A 332 -21.74 1.47 -7.18
CA LEU A 332 -22.41 0.49 -8.02
C LEU A 332 -23.80 0.14 -7.45
N ALA A 333 -24.79 0.05 -8.31
CA ALA A 333 -26.19 -0.13 -7.89
C ALA A 333 -26.42 -1.41 -7.06
N THR A 334 -25.65 -2.46 -7.32
CA THR A 334 -25.75 -3.77 -6.66
C THR A 334 -24.47 -4.16 -5.89
N GLY A 335 -23.55 -3.20 -5.66
CA GLY A 335 -22.23 -3.45 -5.09
C GLY A 335 -22.13 -3.44 -3.56
N ASN A 336 -23.23 -3.21 -2.82
CA ASN A 336 -23.19 -3.07 -1.36
C ASN A 336 -22.70 -4.35 -0.67
N GLU A 337 -23.21 -5.52 -1.06
CA GLU A 337 -22.81 -6.79 -0.47
C GLU A 337 -21.32 -7.08 -0.69
N ASN A 338 -20.79 -6.72 -1.86
CA ASN A 338 -19.38 -6.88 -2.15
C ASN A 338 -18.50 -5.96 -1.28
N THR A 339 -18.89 -4.70 -1.05
CA THR A 339 -18.14 -3.82 -0.15
C THR A 339 -18.15 -4.31 1.30
N ILE A 340 -19.28 -4.83 1.77
CA ILE A 340 -19.43 -5.41 3.10
C ILE A 340 -18.57 -6.67 3.25
N SER A 341 -18.60 -7.56 2.25
CA SER A 341 -17.77 -8.78 2.26
C SER A 341 -16.28 -8.44 2.26
N GLN A 342 -15.85 -7.55 1.38
CA GLN A 342 -14.43 -7.11 1.34
C GLN A 342 -13.99 -6.48 2.67
N MET A 343 -14.85 -5.68 3.32
CA MET A 343 -14.50 -5.07 4.61
C MET A 343 -14.39 -6.12 5.73
N LYS A 344 -15.30 -7.09 5.76
CA LYS A 344 -15.24 -8.20 6.73
C LYS A 344 -13.97 -9.04 6.52
N GLU A 345 -13.65 -9.39 5.29
CA GLU A 345 -12.43 -10.12 4.94
C GLU A 345 -11.17 -9.33 5.33
N LEU A 346 -11.12 -8.03 5.00
CA LEU A 346 -10.01 -7.15 5.35
C LEU A 346 -9.79 -7.14 6.87
N ILE A 347 -10.83 -6.92 7.66
CA ILE A 347 -10.72 -6.83 9.12
C ILE A 347 -10.37 -8.19 9.71
N ILE A 348 -11.08 -9.26 9.38
CA ILE A 348 -10.87 -10.58 9.99
C ILE A 348 -9.48 -11.14 9.65
N GLN A 349 -9.03 -11.00 8.42
CA GLN A 349 -7.75 -11.52 7.99
C GLN A 349 -6.57 -10.70 8.52
N ASN A 350 -6.78 -9.41 8.85
CA ASN A 350 -5.70 -8.49 9.23
C ASN A 350 -5.84 -7.91 10.63
N TYR A 351 -6.77 -8.37 11.44
CA TYR A 351 -7.04 -7.83 12.78
C TYR A 351 -5.79 -7.81 13.67
N ASN A 352 -4.97 -8.85 13.58
CA ASN A 352 -3.82 -9.09 14.45
C ASN A 352 -2.55 -8.29 14.07
N HIS A 353 -2.60 -7.48 13.01
CA HIS A 353 -1.44 -6.66 12.62
C HIS A 353 -1.34 -5.38 13.46
N PRO A 354 -0.31 -5.22 14.31
CA PRO A 354 -0.11 -4.00 15.09
C PRO A 354 0.19 -2.78 14.23
N CYS A 355 0.72 -2.97 13.02
CA CYS A 355 1.01 -1.88 12.09
C CYS A 355 -0.26 -1.12 11.64
N ILE A 356 -1.42 -1.77 11.57
CA ILE A 356 -2.67 -1.14 11.12
C ILE A 356 -3.23 -0.26 12.24
N VAL A 357 -3.46 1.02 11.94
CA VAL A 357 -4.02 1.98 12.89
C VAL A 357 -5.36 2.56 12.44
N VAL A 358 -5.77 2.34 11.18
CA VAL A 358 -7.01 2.89 10.62
C VAL A 358 -7.56 2.01 9.50
N TRP A 359 -8.88 1.87 9.44
CA TRP A 359 -9.61 1.21 8.36
C TRP A 359 -10.17 2.22 7.37
N GLY A 360 -9.81 2.10 6.10
CA GLY A 360 -10.30 2.93 5.00
C GLY A 360 -11.56 2.34 4.37
N VAL A 361 -12.66 3.09 4.38
CA VAL A 361 -13.94 2.60 3.86
C VAL A 361 -14.17 2.92 2.38
N SER A 362 -13.53 3.97 1.84
CA SER A 362 -13.65 4.31 0.41
C SER A 362 -12.59 5.30 -0.06
N ASN A 363 -12.47 5.42 -1.39
CA ASN A 363 -11.65 6.42 -2.07
C ASN A 363 -12.43 7.13 -3.18
N GLU A 364 -12.44 8.47 -3.17
CA GLU A 364 -12.97 9.36 -4.24
C GLU A 364 -14.39 9.04 -4.73
N ILE A 365 -15.22 8.46 -3.90
CA ILE A 365 -16.52 7.92 -4.27
C ILE A 365 -17.49 8.95 -4.89
N THR A 366 -17.21 10.24 -4.76
CA THR A 366 -18.02 11.31 -5.31
C THR A 366 -17.58 11.76 -6.71
N ILE A 367 -16.52 11.20 -7.28
CA ILE A 367 -15.96 11.61 -8.57
C ILE A 367 -16.93 11.36 -9.74
N SER A 368 -17.73 10.30 -9.65
CA SER A 368 -18.75 9.96 -10.66
C SER A 368 -20.07 10.74 -10.49
N GLY A 369 -20.10 11.73 -9.60
CA GLY A 369 -21.23 12.64 -9.42
C GLY A 369 -22.31 12.18 -8.45
N ALA A 370 -23.52 12.78 -8.55
CA ALA A 370 -24.57 12.61 -7.56
C ALA A 370 -25.51 11.39 -7.78
N ARG A 371 -25.25 10.58 -8.81
CA ARG A 371 -26.05 9.38 -9.06
C ARG A 371 -25.98 8.43 -7.85
N LEU A 372 -27.10 7.90 -7.42
CA LEU A 372 -27.21 6.99 -6.27
C LEU A 372 -26.68 7.57 -4.94
N LYS A 373 -26.63 8.89 -4.80
CA LYS A 373 -26.10 9.58 -3.61
C LYS A 373 -26.65 9.04 -2.29
N LYS A 374 -27.95 8.77 -2.20
CA LYS A 374 -28.60 8.25 -0.98
C LYS A 374 -28.05 6.88 -0.63
N GLN A 375 -27.97 5.97 -1.60
CA GLN A 375 -27.44 4.62 -1.42
C GLN A 375 -25.97 4.64 -1.06
N MET A 376 -25.19 5.48 -1.72
CA MET A 376 -23.76 5.70 -1.43
C MET A 376 -23.55 6.14 0.03
N LEU A 377 -24.30 7.14 0.52
CA LEU A 377 -24.19 7.60 1.90
C LEU A 377 -24.63 6.53 2.90
N GLU A 378 -25.65 5.77 2.59
CA GLU A 378 -26.10 4.66 3.43
C GLU A 378 -25.04 3.55 3.50
N ASN A 379 -24.45 3.18 2.37
CA ASN A 379 -23.38 2.19 2.34
C ASN A 379 -22.15 2.62 3.18
N HIS A 380 -21.81 3.92 3.15
CA HIS A 380 -20.72 4.43 4.01
C HIS A 380 -21.05 4.32 5.50
N ARG A 381 -22.31 4.58 5.91
CA ARG A 381 -22.71 4.38 7.31
C ARG A 381 -22.64 2.92 7.71
N VAL A 382 -23.18 2.02 6.86
CA VAL A 382 -23.10 0.58 7.09
C VAL A 382 -21.65 0.12 7.24
N LEU A 383 -20.74 0.56 6.38
CA LEU A 383 -19.33 0.19 6.46
C LEU A 383 -18.64 0.78 7.70
N ASN A 384 -18.95 2.03 8.07
CA ASN A 384 -18.44 2.66 9.27
C ASN A 384 -18.88 1.89 10.53
N ASP A 385 -20.17 1.61 10.64
CA ASP A 385 -20.74 0.90 11.79
C ASP A 385 -20.20 -0.54 11.88
N LEU A 386 -20.06 -1.21 10.73
CA LEU A 386 -19.44 -2.53 10.61
C LEU A 386 -18.01 -2.55 11.13
N CYS A 387 -17.20 -1.55 10.77
CA CYS A 387 -15.83 -1.46 11.27
C CYS A 387 -15.80 -1.35 12.79
N HIS A 388 -16.63 -0.48 13.39
CA HIS A 388 -16.70 -0.32 14.84
C HIS A 388 -17.23 -1.57 15.56
N GLU A 389 -18.19 -2.29 14.96
CA GLU A 389 -18.69 -3.56 15.50
C GLU A 389 -17.60 -4.63 15.51
N MET A 390 -16.85 -4.77 14.41
CA MET A 390 -15.84 -5.82 14.27
C MET A 390 -14.52 -5.48 14.97
N ASP A 391 -14.16 -4.19 14.97
CA ASP A 391 -12.94 -3.68 15.60
C ASP A 391 -13.14 -2.32 16.27
N PRO A 392 -13.53 -2.30 17.52
CA PRO A 392 -13.69 -1.06 18.30
C PRO A 392 -12.35 -0.39 18.68
N THR A 393 -11.21 -0.98 18.32
CA THR A 393 -9.88 -0.49 18.72
C THR A 393 -9.25 0.44 17.69
N ARG A 394 -9.75 0.46 16.45
CA ARG A 394 -9.24 1.28 15.37
C ARG A 394 -10.32 2.18 14.79
N PRO A 395 -10.03 3.48 14.54
CA PRO A 395 -10.94 4.37 13.86
C PRO A 395 -11.08 4.05 12.37
N THR A 396 -12.11 4.66 11.79
CA THR A 396 -12.39 4.63 10.35
C THR A 396 -11.94 5.91 9.67
N THR A 397 -11.64 5.82 8.38
CA THR A 397 -11.36 6.98 7.52
C THR A 397 -11.84 6.73 6.09
N LEU A 398 -11.85 7.78 5.29
CA LEU A 398 -12.04 7.74 3.85
C LEU A 398 -11.19 8.82 3.17
N ALA A 399 -10.95 8.66 1.87
CA ALA A 399 -10.29 9.67 1.05
C ALA A 399 -11.32 10.39 0.17
N CYS A 400 -11.54 11.67 0.43
CA CYS A 400 -12.43 12.51 -0.35
C CYS A 400 -11.77 12.94 -1.67
N TYR A 401 -12.55 12.93 -2.75
CA TYR A 401 -12.17 13.53 -4.02
C TYR A 401 -11.94 15.04 -3.88
N ALA A 402 -11.00 15.57 -4.63
CA ALA A 402 -10.60 17.00 -4.57
C ALA A 402 -11.77 17.98 -4.69
N MET A 403 -12.76 17.69 -5.54
CA MET A 403 -13.93 18.55 -5.76
C MET A 403 -15.13 18.17 -4.88
N CYS A 404 -14.98 17.23 -3.96
CA CYS A 404 -16.01 16.95 -2.96
C CYS A 404 -16.18 18.19 -2.07
N PRO A 405 -17.39 18.78 -1.96
CA PRO A 405 -17.59 19.93 -1.09
C PRO A 405 -17.25 19.58 0.38
N HIS A 406 -16.56 20.48 1.08
CA HIS A 406 -16.14 20.23 2.47
C HIS A 406 -17.33 19.96 3.44
N TRP A 407 -18.54 20.40 3.08
CA TRP A 407 -19.79 20.15 3.83
C TRP A 407 -20.54 18.88 3.37
N HIS A 408 -20.01 18.16 2.37
CA HIS A 408 -20.70 16.97 1.86
C HIS A 408 -20.79 15.90 2.97
N PRO A 409 -21.97 15.30 3.21
CA PRO A 409 -22.15 14.37 4.34
C PRO A 409 -21.14 13.23 4.37
N VAL A 410 -20.66 12.74 3.22
CA VAL A 410 -19.68 11.66 3.16
C VAL A 410 -18.39 11.98 3.94
N ALA A 411 -17.92 13.21 3.89
CA ALA A 411 -16.71 13.66 4.60
C ALA A 411 -16.84 13.66 6.13
N HIS A 412 -18.06 13.41 6.65
CA HIS A 412 -18.38 13.48 8.08
C HIS A 412 -18.96 12.18 8.65
N ILE A 413 -18.90 11.06 7.89
CA ILE A 413 -19.39 9.75 8.36
C ILE A 413 -18.32 9.05 9.20
N THR A 414 -17.09 9.01 8.72
CA THR A 414 -15.97 8.33 9.39
C THR A 414 -15.38 9.15 10.52
N ASP A 415 -14.62 8.51 11.43
CA ASP A 415 -13.96 9.18 12.57
C ASP A 415 -12.93 10.21 12.09
N LEU A 416 -12.11 9.83 11.14
CA LEU A 416 -11.07 10.67 10.52
C LEU A 416 -11.47 10.99 9.08
N VAL A 417 -10.78 11.95 8.46
CA VAL A 417 -11.00 12.28 7.06
C VAL A 417 -9.68 12.55 6.33
N GLY A 418 -9.55 11.97 5.15
CA GLY A 418 -8.49 12.27 4.19
C GLY A 418 -9.02 13.03 2.97
N TRP A 419 -8.15 13.81 2.34
CA TRP A 419 -8.45 14.49 1.09
C TRP A 419 -7.38 14.25 0.05
N ASN A 420 -7.80 13.87 -1.18
CA ASN A 420 -6.93 13.77 -2.35
C ASN A 420 -6.85 15.15 -3.00
N LEU A 421 -5.76 15.89 -2.75
CA LEU A 421 -5.63 17.26 -3.21
C LEU A 421 -4.35 17.46 -4.00
N TYR A 422 -4.51 17.87 -5.26
CA TYR A 422 -3.41 18.10 -6.20
C TYR A 422 -3.32 19.58 -6.60
N LEU A 423 -3.49 20.48 -5.61
CA LEU A 423 -3.41 21.93 -5.80
C LEU A 423 -1.97 22.34 -6.12
N GLY A 424 -1.78 22.98 -7.24
CA GLY A 424 -0.47 23.22 -7.85
C GLY A 424 -0.16 22.28 -9.01
N TRP A 425 -0.88 21.16 -9.15
CA TRP A 425 -0.77 20.27 -10.30
C TRP A 425 -2.01 20.33 -11.21
N TYR A 426 -3.18 19.83 -10.77
CA TYR A 426 -4.42 19.96 -11.56
C TYR A 426 -5.03 21.37 -11.49
N VAL A 427 -4.92 22.02 -10.34
CA VAL A 427 -5.37 23.39 -10.13
C VAL A 427 -4.16 24.29 -9.91
N PRO A 428 -4.05 25.47 -10.58
CA PRO A 428 -2.90 26.35 -10.40
C PRO A 428 -2.88 27.00 -9.01
N GLY A 429 -1.69 27.17 -8.44
CA GLY A 429 -1.46 27.87 -7.17
C GLY A 429 -1.11 26.95 -6.00
N PHE A 430 0.17 26.90 -5.66
CA PHE A 430 0.66 26.12 -4.50
C PHE A 430 0.06 26.62 -3.17
N PHE A 431 -0.10 27.94 -3.01
CA PHE A 431 -0.61 28.57 -1.79
C PHE A 431 -2.02 28.11 -1.41
N LEU A 432 -2.78 27.58 -2.35
CA LEU A 432 -4.13 27.05 -2.11
C LEU A 432 -4.09 25.86 -1.13
N ASN A 433 -2.98 25.13 -1.03
CA ASN A 433 -2.83 24.07 -0.05
C ASN A 433 -2.86 24.62 1.39
N ASP A 434 -2.06 25.65 1.69
CA ASP A 434 -2.07 26.32 3.00
C ASP A 434 -3.44 26.91 3.33
N TRP A 435 -4.05 27.56 2.35
CA TRP A 435 -5.38 28.17 2.51
C TRP A 435 -6.44 27.11 2.81
N TRP A 436 -6.46 26.01 2.03
CA TRP A 436 -7.46 24.96 2.17
C TRP A 436 -7.33 24.21 3.50
N ILE A 437 -6.11 23.87 3.93
CA ILE A 437 -5.87 23.20 5.22
C ILE A 437 -6.35 24.08 6.38
N LYS A 438 -5.97 25.37 6.37
CA LYS A 438 -6.42 26.34 7.40
C LYS A 438 -7.93 26.52 7.41
N PHE A 439 -8.53 26.65 6.20
CA PHE A 439 -9.97 26.85 6.04
C PHE A 439 -10.76 25.65 6.57
N PHE A 440 -10.36 24.42 6.19
CA PHE A 440 -11.03 23.21 6.69
C PHE A 440 -10.89 23.08 8.21
N HIS A 441 -9.70 23.27 8.74
CA HIS A 441 -9.46 23.18 10.20
C HIS A 441 -10.21 24.28 10.96
N PHE A 442 -10.33 25.47 10.41
CA PHE A 442 -11.12 26.55 11.00
C PHE A 442 -12.62 26.19 11.08
N LEU A 443 -13.17 25.61 10.02
CA LEU A 443 -14.59 25.22 10.01
C LEU A 443 -14.86 23.96 10.85
N TYR A 444 -13.92 23.06 10.94
CA TYR A 444 -14.08 21.77 11.61
C TYR A 444 -12.90 21.49 12.56
N PRO A 445 -12.75 22.27 13.64
CA PRO A 445 -11.57 22.21 14.51
C PRO A 445 -11.43 20.89 15.29
N ASN A 446 -12.50 20.10 15.37
CA ASN A 446 -12.50 18.78 16.03
C ASN A 446 -12.37 17.61 15.05
N ARG A 447 -12.18 17.86 13.76
CA ARG A 447 -11.97 16.81 12.75
C ARG A 447 -10.48 16.57 12.53
N CYS A 448 -10.03 15.33 12.69
CA CYS A 448 -8.68 14.93 12.33
C CYS A 448 -8.58 14.85 10.81
N LEU A 449 -7.76 15.74 10.22
CA LEU A 449 -7.55 15.88 8.79
C LEU A 449 -6.21 15.29 8.36
N CYS A 450 -6.18 14.64 7.19
CA CYS A 450 -4.93 14.35 6.48
C CYS A 450 -5.03 14.68 4.98
N TYR A 451 -3.87 14.75 4.33
CA TYR A 451 -3.79 14.59 2.88
C TYR A 451 -3.58 13.11 2.56
N SER A 452 -4.65 12.47 2.08
CA SER A 452 -4.61 11.06 1.66
C SER A 452 -3.87 10.87 0.34
N GLU A 453 -3.86 11.91 -0.51
CA GLU A 453 -3.04 11.97 -1.72
C GLU A 453 -2.64 13.40 -2.07
N TYR A 454 -1.40 13.57 -2.53
CA TYR A 454 -0.89 14.78 -3.19
C TYR A 454 0.30 14.40 -4.07
N GLY A 455 0.50 15.11 -5.17
CA GLY A 455 1.62 14.84 -6.06
C GLY A 455 1.57 15.62 -7.36
N ALA A 456 2.63 15.53 -8.11
CA ALA A 456 2.76 16.04 -9.48
C ALA A 456 3.46 14.99 -10.35
N GLU A 457 3.21 14.99 -11.66
CA GLU A 457 3.95 14.14 -12.58
C GLU A 457 5.41 14.61 -12.69
N GLY A 458 6.32 13.67 -12.83
CA GLY A 458 7.73 13.95 -13.08
C GLY A 458 8.43 12.79 -13.76
N MET A 459 9.02 13.03 -14.91
CA MET A 459 9.77 12.03 -15.67
C MET A 459 11.27 12.34 -15.64
N PRO A 460 12.14 11.35 -15.38
CA PRO A 460 13.58 11.57 -15.25
C PRO A 460 14.28 12.08 -16.52
N ASN A 461 13.64 11.92 -17.69
CA ASN A 461 14.14 12.36 -19.00
C ASN A 461 13.56 13.68 -19.48
N LEU A 462 12.57 14.25 -18.77
CA LEU A 462 11.96 15.53 -19.14
C LEU A 462 12.48 16.66 -18.27
N HIS A 463 12.92 17.76 -18.92
CA HIS A 463 13.59 18.86 -18.25
C HIS A 463 13.13 20.22 -18.75
N SER A 464 13.15 21.24 -17.90
CA SER A 464 12.73 22.59 -18.24
C SER A 464 13.52 23.65 -17.48
N LYS A 465 14.04 24.65 -18.22
CA LYS A 465 14.65 25.87 -17.61
C LYS A 465 13.63 26.79 -16.93
N LYS A 466 12.35 26.65 -17.30
CA LYS A 466 11.22 27.38 -16.73
C LYS A 466 10.10 26.37 -16.39
N PRO A 467 10.30 25.56 -15.34
CA PRO A 467 9.36 24.48 -15.02
C PRO A 467 7.98 25.06 -14.70
N LYS A 468 6.97 24.49 -15.35
CA LYS A 468 5.58 24.90 -15.24
C LYS A 468 4.66 23.68 -15.10
N ARG A 469 3.50 23.93 -14.53
CA ARG A 469 2.43 22.94 -14.40
C ARG A 469 2.13 22.25 -15.74
N GLY A 470 2.11 20.89 -15.73
CA GLY A 470 1.79 20.07 -16.90
C GLY A 470 2.94 19.84 -17.88
N ASP A 471 4.18 20.23 -17.55
CA ASP A 471 5.35 19.94 -18.39
C ASP A 471 6.05 18.62 -18.06
N ASN A 472 5.59 17.91 -17.04
CA ASN A 472 6.10 16.63 -16.54
C ASN A 472 7.62 16.63 -16.28
N SER A 473 8.23 17.82 -16.19
CA SER A 473 9.67 17.94 -15.94
C SER A 473 10.03 17.58 -14.51
N GLU A 474 11.19 16.98 -14.34
CA GLU A 474 11.72 16.64 -13.01
C GLU A 474 11.92 17.89 -12.13
N GLU A 475 12.19 19.05 -12.75
CA GLU A 475 12.32 20.34 -12.07
C GLU A 475 10.98 20.84 -11.54
N TYR A 476 9.85 20.65 -12.27
CA TYR A 476 8.54 21.01 -11.75
C TYR A 476 8.11 20.08 -10.63
N HIS A 477 8.35 18.79 -10.79
CA HIS A 477 8.11 17.77 -9.79
C HIS A 477 8.81 18.13 -8.46
N SER A 478 10.10 18.42 -8.51
CA SER A 478 10.87 18.84 -7.34
C SER A 478 10.34 20.15 -6.73
N LYS A 479 10.03 21.15 -7.55
CA LYS A 479 9.50 22.45 -7.10
C LYS A 479 8.15 22.32 -6.39
N TYR A 480 7.25 21.48 -6.91
CA TYR A 480 5.97 21.18 -6.27
C TYR A 480 6.20 20.58 -4.88
N HIS A 481 7.07 19.60 -4.79
CA HIS A 481 7.32 18.86 -3.55
C HIS A 481 8.14 19.65 -2.53
N GLU A 482 9.04 20.54 -2.94
CA GLU A 482 9.68 21.52 -2.04
C GLU A 482 8.63 22.37 -1.33
N TYR A 483 7.62 22.85 -2.07
CA TYR A 483 6.53 23.63 -1.48
C TYR A 483 5.68 22.80 -0.51
N MET A 484 5.30 21.56 -0.90
CA MET A 484 4.42 20.72 -0.10
C MET A 484 5.06 20.33 1.24
N LEU A 485 6.34 19.98 1.26
CA LEU A 485 7.06 19.66 2.49
C LEU A 485 7.11 20.84 3.47
N GLU A 486 7.34 22.04 2.98
CA GLU A 486 7.27 23.26 3.79
C GLU A 486 5.82 23.60 4.23
N CYS A 487 4.83 23.32 3.38
CA CYS A 487 3.42 23.48 3.72
C CYS A 487 3.05 22.58 4.92
N PHE A 488 3.40 21.30 4.88
CA PHE A 488 3.08 20.37 5.98
C PHE A 488 3.79 20.72 7.29
N LYS A 489 5.02 21.23 7.25
CA LYS A 489 5.68 21.76 8.46
C LYS A 489 4.88 22.88 9.13
N ARG A 490 4.14 23.69 8.37
CA ARG A 490 3.28 24.77 8.90
C ARG A 490 1.96 24.28 9.48
N HIS A 491 1.60 22.99 9.25
CA HIS A 491 0.34 22.39 9.66
C HIS A 491 0.52 21.08 10.45
N PRO A 492 1.21 21.11 11.60
CA PRO A 492 1.57 19.92 12.37
C PRO A 492 0.36 19.19 13.00
N TYR A 493 -0.83 19.79 12.97
CA TYR A 493 -2.08 19.19 13.43
C TYR A 493 -2.70 18.21 12.45
N MET A 494 -2.21 18.14 11.21
CA MET A 494 -2.59 17.08 10.27
C MET A 494 -2.05 15.75 10.78
N TRP A 495 -2.94 14.75 10.91
CA TRP A 495 -2.51 13.46 11.45
C TRP A 495 -1.59 12.68 10.52
N ALA A 496 -1.64 12.92 9.20
CA ALA A 496 -0.72 12.35 8.21
C ALA A 496 -0.76 13.13 6.89
N HIS A 497 0.24 12.85 6.06
CA HIS A 497 0.21 13.17 4.63
C HIS A 497 0.84 12.03 3.84
N TYR A 498 0.13 11.56 2.80
CA TYR A 498 0.55 10.44 1.96
C TYR A 498 0.89 10.92 0.57
N TYR A 499 2.17 10.76 0.21
CA TYR A 499 2.65 11.05 -1.13
C TYR A 499 2.00 10.08 -2.15
N TRP A 500 1.45 10.60 -3.23
CA TRP A 500 0.93 9.82 -4.34
C TRP A 500 1.89 9.86 -5.52
N ASN A 501 2.65 8.81 -5.77
CA ASN A 501 2.75 7.51 -5.16
C ASN A 501 4.23 7.20 -4.87
N MET A 502 4.57 6.17 -4.11
CA MET A 502 5.99 5.79 -3.91
C MET A 502 6.66 5.43 -5.23
N PHE A 503 5.94 4.69 -6.08
CA PHE A 503 6.42 4.24 -7.39
C PHE A 503 5.51 4.75 -8.49
N ASP A 504 6.05 4.95 -9.70
CA ASP A 504 5.21 5.01 -10.89
C ASP A 504 4.47 3.68 -11.03
N PHE A 505 3.29 3.69 -11.58
CA PHE A 505 2.44 2.50 -11.67
C PHE A 505 1.60 2.52 -12.96
N ALA A 506 1.08 1.35 -13.35
CA ALA A 506 0.28 1.23 -14.54
C ALA A 506 -1.15 1.76 -14.35
N ALA A 507 -1.58 2.53 -15.31
CA ALA A 507 -2.94 3.05 -15.45
C ALA A 507 -3.25 3.12 -16.93
N ASP A 508 -3.73 2.04 -17.50
CA ASP A 508 -3.79 1.83 -18.96
C ASP A 508 -4.59 2.92 -19.70
N ALA A 509 -5.63 3.43 -19.07
CA ALA A 509 -6.42 4.54 -19.61
C ALA A 509 -5.67 5.90 -19.65
N ARG A 510 -4.47 5.97 -19.04
CA ARG A 510 -3.82 7.27 -18.83
C ARG A 510 -3.00 7.70 -20.03
N ASN A 511 -3.25 8.94 -20.48
CA ASN A 511 -2.45 9.59 -21.52
C ASN A 511 -2.38 11.10 -21.25
N GLN A 512 -1.55 11.50 -20.28
CA GLN A 512 -1.43 12.89 -19.81
C GLN A 512 -0.08 13.54 -20.16
N GLY A 513 0.58 13.07 -21.21
CA GLY A 513 1.85 13.64 -21.65
C GLY A 513 3.06 13.02 -20.95
N GLY A 514 3.28 11.80 -21.22
CA GLY A 514 4.39 11.02 -20.74
C GLY A 514 4.44 9.71 -21.53
N GLU A 515 4.79 8.66 -20.87
CA GLU A 515 4.63 7.29 -21.37
C GLU A 515 3.14 6.92 -21.26
N PRO A 516 2.44 6.53 -22.35
CA PRO A 516 1.06 6.08 -22.29
C PRO A 516 0.90 4.89 -21.30
N GLY A 517 -0.28 4.76 -20.69
CA GLY A 517 -0.58 3.69 -19.75
C GLY A 517 0.09 3.83 -18.38
N MET A 518 0.68 4.99 -18.08
CA MET A 518 1.50 5.17 -16.88
C MET A 518 1.13 6.41 -16.09
N ASN A 519 1.10 6.25 -14.75
CA ASN A 519 1.08 7.36 -13.80
C ASN A 519 2.52 7.63 -13.34
N HIS A 520 3.04 8.83 -13.65
CA HIS A 520 4.43 9.23 -13.36
C HIS A 520 4.58 10.07 -12.09
N LYS A 521 3.63 9.99 -11.16
CA LYS A 521 3.75 10.70 -9.87
C LYS A 521 4.70 10.03 -8.87
N GLY A 522 5.26 8.86 -9.21
CA GLY A 522 6.19 8.13 -8.33
C GLY A 522 7.43 8.93 -7.95
N LEU A 523 7.97 8.67 -6.75
CA LEU A 523 9.34 9.06 -6.37
C LEU A 523 10.38 8.22 -7.11
N ILE A 524 10.00 7.03 -7.53
CA ILE A 524 10.83 6.05 -8.21
C ILE A 524 10.07 5.53 -9.44
N THR A 525 10.79 5.25 -10.51
CA THR A 525 10.22 4.69 -11.75
C THR A 525 9.57 3.32 -11.53
N PHE A 526 8.65 2.93 -12.42
CA PHE A 526 7.85 1.71 -12.32
C PHE A 526 8.69 0.42 -12.23
N ASP A 527 9.86 0.41 -12.86
CA ASP A 527 10.83 -0.70 -12.81
C ASP A 527 11.74 -0.67 -11.56
N ARG A 528 11.52 0.28 -10.64
CA ARG A 528 12.31 0.51 -9.42
C ARG A 528 13.81 0.83 -9.66
N LYS A 529 14.20 1.22 -10.90
CA LYS A 529 15.61 1.46 -11.22
C LYS A 529 16.08 2.87 -10.98
N THR A 530 15.18 3.87 -11.20
CA THR A 530 15.56 5.28 -11.13
C THR A 530 14.84 5.97 -9.98
N LYS A 531 15.60 6.43 -8.99
CA LYS A 531 15.14 7.38 -7.97
C LYS A 531 15.15 8.76 -8.59
N LYS A 532 13.97 9.44 -8.62
CA LYS A 532 13.85 10.80 -9.13
C LYS A 532 14.44 11.81 -8.15
N ASP A 533 14.68 13.05 -8.56
CA ASP A 533 15.24 14.08 -7.67
C ASP A 533 14.39 14.28 -6.42
N ALA A 534 13.06 14.23 -6.56
CA ALA A 534 12.14 14.33 -5.43
C ALA A 534 12.34 13.21 -4.39
N PHE A 535 12.81 12.01 -4.74
CA PHE A 535 13.15 10.98 -3.77
C PHE A 535 14.21 11.49 -2.78
N TYR A 536 15.26 12.13 -3.27
CA TYR A 536 16.34 12.67 -2.44
C TYR A 536 15.89 13.90 -1.65
N LEU A 537 14.96 14.69 -2.20
CA LEU A 537 14.31 15.76 -1.46
C LEU A 537 13.57 15.21 -0.24
N TYR A 538 12.70 14.20 -0.41
CA TYR A 538 11.99 13.56 0.69
C TYR A 538 12.94 12.89 1.68
N LYS A 539 13.96 12.19 1.19
CA LYS A 539 15.03 11.61 2.02
C LYS A 539 15.72 12.67 2.89
N ALA A 540 15.94 13.87 2.38
CA ALA A 540 16.55 14.96 3.15
C ALA A 540 15.66 15.46 4.30
N TYR A 541 14.34 15.42 4.12
CA TYR A 541 13.38 15.83 5.14
C TYR A 541 13.08 14.71 6.15
N TRP A 542 12.91 13.48 5.70
CA TRP A 542 12.36 12.39 6.50
C TRP A 542 13.43 11.46 7.09
N ASN A 543 14.45 11.09 6.32
CA ASN A 543 15.48 10.17 6.80
C ASN A 543 16.53 10.89 7.62
N LYS A 544 16.54 10.65 8.92
CA LYS A 544 17.54 11.23 9.85
C LYS A 544 18.74 10.31 10.11
N LYS A 545 18.63 9.03 9.71
CA LYS A 545 19.63 7.98 9.99
C LYS A 545 20.71 7.95 8.90
N ASP A 546 20.36 7.87 7.63
CA ASP A 546 21.28 7.72 6.51
C ASP A 546 21.72 9.08 5.99
N LYS A 547 22.91 9.52 6.38
CA LYS A 547 23.47 10.81 5.96
C LYS A 547 23.91 10.78 4.51
N PHE A 548 23.58 11.84 3.77
CA PHE A 548 23.91 11.96 2.35
C PHE A 548 23.96 13.42 1.89
N VAL A 549 24.47 13.63 0.68
CA VAL A 549 24.36 14.85 -0.11
C VAL A 549 24.07 14.47 -1.56
N TYR A 550 23.21 15.22 -2.25
CA TYR A 550 22.78 14.94 -3.62
C TYR A 550 22.61 16.21 -4.44
N LEU A 551 23.20 16.22 -5.63
CA LEU A 551 23.00 17.28 -6.64
C LEU A 551 21.70 17.01 -7.41
N ALA A 552 20.69 17.84 -7.23
CA ALA A 552 19.47 17.76 -8.00
C ALA A 552 19.67 18.31 -9.42
N GLY A 553 18.88 17.79 -10.37
CA GLY A 553 18.94 18.19 -11.77
C GLY A 553 20.17 17.67 -12.53
N LYS A 554 20.89 16.67 -12.03
CA LYS A 554 22.08 16.14 -12.74
C LYS A 554 21.73 15.40 -14.04
N ARG A 555 20.49 14.93 -14.24
CA ARG A 555 20.00 14.38 -15.51
C ARG A 555 19.70 15.43 -16.55
N TYR A 556 19.48 16.69 -16.14
CA TYR A 556 19.41 17.84 -17.03
C TYR A 556 20.82 18.28 -17.43
N GLU A 557 21.48 17.49 -18.27
CA GLU A 557 22.89 17.69 -18.62
C GLU A 557 23.10 18.91 -19.53
N TYR A 558 22.22 19.16 -20.49
CA TYR A 558 22.37 20.20 -21.53
C TYR A 558 21.44 21.37 -21.26
N ARG A 559 21.99 22.51 -20.81
CA ARG A 559 21.23 23.66 -20.34
C ARG A 559 21.48 24.90 -21.19
N SER A 560 20.43 25.61 -21.59
CA SER A 560 20.55 26.79 -22.44
C SER A 560 20.62 28.12 -21.69
N ALA A 561 20.33 28.19 -20.40
CA ALA A 561 20.41 29.41 -19.61
C ALA A 561 21.82 29.68 -19.14
N ALA A 562 22.28 30.94 -19.25
CA ALA A 562 23.65 31.31 -18.82
C ALA A 562 23.81 31.29 -17.29
N LYS A 563 22.79 31.70 -16.54
CA LYS A 563 22.76 31.65 -15.07
C LYS A 563 21.91 30.48 -14.61
N GLN A 564 22.38 29.73 -13.63
CA GLN A 564 21.69 28.56 -13.08
C GLN A 564 21.73 28.58 -11.57
N THR A 565 20.60 28.22 -10.95
CA THR A 565 20.56 27.85 -9.55
C THR A 565 20.75 26.35 -9.44
N ILE A 566 21.84 25.92 -8.79
CA ILE A 566 22.13 24.51 -8.47
C ILE A 566 21.48 24.18 -7.14
N THR A 567 20.58 23.22 -7.15
CA THR A 567 19.88 22.74 -5.96
C THR A 567 20.59 21.49 -5.42
N VAL A 568 20.77 21.46 -4.12
CA VAL A 568 21.38 20.33 -3.41
C VAL A 568 20.43 19.88 -2.30
N TYR A 569 20.22 18.58 -2.21
CA TYR A 569 19.44 17.96 -1.13
C TYR A 569 20.38 17.25 -0.16
N SER A 570 20.22 17.49 1.13
CA SER A 570 21.05 16.86 2.16
C SER A 570 20.35 16.89 3.52
N ASN A 571 20.53 15.86 4.33
CA ASN A 571 20.14 15.84 5.75
C ASN A 571 21.31 16.18 6.68
N LEU A 572 22.33 16.87 6.15
CA LEU A 572 23.44 17.49 6.87
C LEU A 572 23.25 19.01 6.89
N ASN A 573 23.74 19.69 7.94
CA ASN A 573 23.44 21.09 8.19
C ASN A 573 24.36 22.07 7.44
N GLU A 574 25.42 21.58 6.80
CA GLU A 574 26.40 22.41 6.07
C GLU A 574 26.80 21.73 4.77
N VAL A 575 26.71 22.47 3.67
CA VAL A 575 26.98 22.00 2.32
C VAL A 575 27.85 23.01 1.57
N SER A 576 28.92 22.54 0.91
CA SER A 576 29.82 23.33 0.07
C SER A 576 29.68 22.88 -1.39
N LEU A 577 29.49 23.84 -2.31
CA LEU A 577 29.47 23.59 -3.75
C LEU A 577 30.77 24.06 -4.38
N TYR A 578 31.33 23.24 -5.26
CA TYR A 578 32.49 23.55 -6.12
C TYR A 578 32.06 23.53 -7.59
N HIS A 579 32.54 24.50 -8.35
CA HIS A 579 32.32 24.60 -9.79
C HIS A 579 33.68 24.69 -10.48
N ASN A 580 33.98 23.75 -11.38
CA ASN A 580 35.28 23.63 -12.06
C ASN A 580 36.49 23.68 -11.08
N GLY A 581 36.35 22.99 -9.93
CA GLY A 581 37.37 22.93 -8.88
C GLY A 581 37.42 24.14 -7.96
N LYS A 582 36.68 25.21 -8.23
CA LYS A 582 36.65 26.43 -7.38
C LYS A 582 35.44 26.40 -6.45
N LEU A 583 35.64 26.76 -5.19
CA LEU A 583 34.56 26.90 -4.21
C LEU A 583 33.62 28.02 -4.63
N VAL A 584 32.34 27.70 -4.84
CA VAL A 584 31.26 28.69 -5.07
C VAL A 584 30.82 29.30 -3.75
N GLY A 585 30.68 28.45 -2.73
CA GLY A 585 30.34 28.87 -1.38
C GLY A 585 29.98 27.69 -0.48
N THR A 586 29.83 28.00 0.80
CA THR A 586 29.32 27.07 1.83
C THR A 586 28.06 27.65 2.41
N LYS A 587 27.03 26.83 2.54
CA LYS A 587 25.71 27.21 3.12
C LYS A 587 25.39 26.34 4.30
N LYS A 588 24.85 26.97 5.35
CA LYS A 588 24.25 26.30 6.50
C LYS A 588 22.73 26.36 6.36
N GLY A 589 22.05 25.28 6.73
CA GLY A 589 20.61 25.17 6.61
C GLY A 589 20.11 23.73 6.80
N GLU A 590 18.93 23.47 6.32
CA GLU A 590 18.27 22.16 6.39
C GLU A 590 17.76 21.75 5.02
N SER A 591 17.91 20.49 4.68
CA SER A 591 17.30 19.76 3.57
C SER A 591 17.58 20.30 2.17
N VAL A 592 17.42 21.61 1.91
CA VAL A 592 17.51 22.22 0.57
C VAL A 592 18.50 23.38 0.57
N PHE A 593 19.54 23.27 -0.27
CA PHE A 593 20.59 24.28 -0.43
C PHE A 593 20.63 24.72 -1.89
N LYS A 594 20.63 26.05 -2.14
CA LYS A 594 20.60 26.62 -3.50
C LYS A 594 21.79 27.53 -3.73
N PHE A 595 22.53 27.30 -4.82
CA PHE A 595 23.71 28.05 -5.19
C PHE A 595 23.57 28.58 -6.62
N ASP A 596 23.85 29.86 -6.83
CA ASP A 596 23.80 30.47 -8.17
C ASP A 596 25.18 30.43 -8.82
N ILE A 597 25.24 29.95 -10.05
CA ILE A 597 26.44 29.89 -10.86
C ILE A 597 26.21 30.46 -12.25
N VAL A 598 27.31 30.87 -12.92
CA VAL A 598 27.27 31.17 -14.37
C VAL A 598 27.88 29.98 -15.10
N LEU A 599 27.15 29.46 -16.10
CA LEU A 599 27.59 28.29 -16.85
C LEU A 599 28.69 28.67 -17.86
N GLU A 600 29.78 27.93 -17.81
CA GLU A 600 30.80 27.80 -18.85
C GLU A 600 30.39 26.74 -19.89
N LYS A 601 31.19 26.48 -20.91
CA LYS A 601 30.93 25.47 -21.93
C LYS A 601 30.76 24.07 -21.30
N GLU A 602 31.67 23.70 -20.38
CA GLU A 602 31.61 22.49 -19.56
C GLU A 602 31.68 22.88 -18.09
N ASN A 603 30.85 22.29 -17.25
CA ASN A 603 30.74 22.62 -15.83
C ASN A 603 30.80 21.36 -14.99
N LYS A 604 31.95 21.17 -14.32
CA LYS A 604 32.11 20.09 -13.33
C LYS A 604 31.64 20.61 -11.99
N LEU A 605 30.56 20.03 -11.50
CA LEU A 605 29.97 20.35 -10.21
C LEU A 605 30.33 19.26 -9.21
N GLU A 606 30.82 19.65 -8.04
CA GLU A 606 31.04 18.78 -6.91
C GLU A 606 30.43 19.42 -5.67
N VAL A 607 29.67 18.64 -4.92
CA VAL A 607 29.11 19.05 -3.63
C VAL A 607 29.69 18.20 -2.51
N LYS A 608 29.96 18.82 -1.36
CA LYS A 608 30.49 18.18 -0.15
C LYS A 608 29.65 18.55 1.07
N ALA A 609 29.39 17.56 1.91
CA ALA A 609 28.79 17.74 3.21
C ALA A 609 29.42 16.75 4.20
N GLY A 610 30.28 17.23 5.09
CA GLY A 610 31.16 16.38 5.91
C GLY A 610 32.00 15.43 5.04
N LYS A 611 31.86 14.12 5.26
CA LYS A 611 32.56 13.09 4.46
C LYS A 611 31.83 12.68 3.17
N TYR A 612 30.60 13.15 2.98
CA TYR A 612 29.75 12.77 1.85
C TYR A 612 29.98 13.73 0.69
N LYS A 613 29.93 13.20 -0.52
CA LYS A 613 30.13 13.98 -1.76
C LYS A 613 29.21 13.43 -2.87
N ASP A 614 28.86 14.31 -3.80
CA ASP A 614 28.20 13.96 -5.06
C ASP A 614 28.73 14.88 -6.16
N SER A 615 28.66 14.44 -7.41
CA SER A 615 29.20 15.22 -8.53
C SER A 615 28.47 14.93 -9.83
N CYS A 616 28.47 15.89 -10.75
CA CYS A 616 28.01 15.72 -12.11
C CYS A 616 28.75 16.68 -13.07
N VAL A 617 28.59 16.45 -14.36
CA VAL A 617 29.01 17.38 -15.41
C VAL A 617 27.79 17.83 -16.16
N ILE A 618 27.66 19.15 -16.36
CA ILE A 618 26.61 19.75 -17.17
C ILE A 618 27.22 20.66 -18.25
N TYR A 619 26.53 20.76 -19.37
CA TYR A 619 27.01 21.49 -20.55
C TYR A 619 26.09 22.66 -20.88
N LYS A 620 26.69 23.81 -21.16
CA LYS A 620 25.97 24.95 -21.71
C LYS A 620 25.78 24.73 -23.21
N VAL A 621 24.54 24.85 -23.67
CA VAL A 621 24.14 24.77 -25.08
C VAL A 621 23.41 26.03 -25.50
N GLU A 622 23.31 26.32 -26.79
CA GLU A 622 22.55 27.47 -27.31
C GLU A 622 21.04 27.23 -27.23
N GLN A 623 20.60 26.02 -27.53
CA GLN A 623 19.19 25.62 -27.49
C GLN A 623 18.99 24.36 -26.65
N GLU A 624 17.86 24.29 -25.95
CA GLU A 624 17.47 23.08 -25.22
C GLU A 624 17.21 21.93 -26.19
N ARG A 625 17.54 20.74 -25.73
CA ARG A 625 17.27 19.51 -26.49
C ARG A 625 15.75 19.29 -26.61
N PRO A 626 15.23 19.01 -27.84
CA PRO A 626 13.80 18.75 -28.04
C PRO A 626 13.27 17.59 -27.22
N GLU A 627 14.08 16.55 -27.01
CA GLU A 627 13.75 15.34 -26.23
C GLU A 627 13.48 15.61 -24.74
N TYR A 628 13.85 16.77 -24.22
CA TYR A 628 13.51 17.16 -22.84
C TYR A 628 12.06 17.60 -22.66
N LYS A 629 11.31 17.77 -23.73
CA LYS A 629 9.93 18.26 -23.69
C LYS A 629 8.96 17.11 -23.88
N VAL A 630 7.89 17.15 -23.11
CA VAL A 630 6.77 16.25 -23.29
C VAL A 630 6.20 16.37 -24.71
N ALA A 631 5.90 15.24 -25.34
CA ALA A 631 5.16 15.22 -26.58
C ALA A 631 3.76 15.82 -26.39
N LYS A 632 3.25 16.54 -27.38
CA LYS A 632 1.85 16.98 -27.35
C LYS A 632 0.94 15.76 -27.38
N VAL A 633 0.00 15.72 -26.45
CA VAL A 633 -1.08 14.72 -26.41
C VAL A 633 -2.41 15.40 -26.65
N ASP A 634 -3.28 14.73 -27.40
CA ASP A 634 -4.58 15.25 -27.79
C ASP A 634 -5.67 14.94 -26.75
N SER A 635 -5.40 14.09 -25.77
CA SER A 635 -6.35 13.77 -24.71
C SER A 635 -5.70 13.81 -23.31
N SER A 636 -6.53 14.16 -22.32
CA SER A 636 -6.16 14.13 -20.89
C SER A 636 -6.93 13.04 -20.14
N ASN A 637 -7.38 12.02 -20.84
CA ASN A 637 -8.11 10.91 -20.25
C ASN A 637 -7.24 10.13 -19.25
N TRP A 638 -7.83 9.85 -18.08
CA TRP A 638 -7.21 9.12 -17.00
C TRP A 638 -8.22 8.22 -16.25
N MET A 639 -9.47 8.16 -16.74
CA MET A 639 -10.54 7.26 -16.25
C MET A 639 -11.36 6.69 -17.41
#